data_ca0a571334fc0f80e1026b6f82f848a3
#
_entry.id   ca0a571334fc0f80e1026b6f82f848a3
#
_cell.length_a   1.000
_cell.length_b   1.000
_cell.length_c   1.000
_cell.angle_alpha   90.00
_cell.angle_beta   90.00
_cell.angle_gamma   90.00
#
_symmetry.space_group_name_H-M   'P 1'
#
loop_
_entity.id
_entity.type
_entity.pdbx_description
1 polymer ?
#
loop_
_entity_poly.entity_id
_entity_poly.type
_entity_poly.pdbx_seq_one_letter_code
_entity_poly.pdbx_strand_id
1 'polypeptide(L)'
;FAILFALVSIYQLSFTFVASKVKNDAKSFANGDSEKEVKYLDSIGKEKVFNLGFTNFTYNEVSDKQINKGLDLEGGINVILQISVKDILKGLSNNSKNPVFNKSLADATANQKGNQTYLDAFYEAFDANSKGTVKLASPDIFANRSLQGEGGVDFQMTDAQVKKVISRKVDESVESAFGVLRKRIDKFGVTQPNIQKLGESGRILVELPGAKDVDRIKKLLQSTAQLEFWETYKIEEIGNFLMAANESLKKTEIKTTEAKPFVKDSLSALLSDSKDSTTAKKGGNPLFDKIIGQGGGPVLGLFSPKDTAVINGYLKRADIRILLAADQRYAKFVWGMPTIIKDAKAKDVEVLELYALKGNRDNVPAMAGGVVTDASDTFDQMGKPAVSMQMNGQGAKSWEELTGRAFTQKSNIAIVLDDVVYSAPGVSSGPISGGRSEISGDFDVTQTKDLANVLRAGKLPAAADIVQSEVVGPSLGQEAIDNGTNSALLGLFIVSLWMVIYYGKAGWYSNIALAVNLLFLFGILASIGAVLTLPGIAGIVLTMGTAVDANIIIYERAKEELRAGKTLDEAIKTSYSWRGAMSSITDANVTHILTGAVLFIFGSGPIKGFATTLLIGIATSLFTSIFIARIFIDWNINKKNNLTFVTNFSKNMFNNFHFDFLGKKKWTYLISSIIVVVSFSSLAINGLDEGVDFVGGRTFQVRFEKPIETETVKAELAKVLDGSAEVKVFGSDNQLKITTKYKVQEAGTKADEEVNRLLFDNLKQHFSADMTYEKFVNAYDGKNLGILQASKVGPTVAEDIKTNAYWAVLGSMAMVFLYLMISYRKWQYSLGAVAAVAHDVIFVLGIYSLCYKFMPFGMEIDQHFIAAILTVIGYSINDTVIVFDRVREYLAGKTKGSFADIVNQSINTTMSRTINTSLTMIVVLLIMFIFGGESIRGFIFAMLIGIVVGTYSSLFIATPILVDTISKEDIKLVEKQHQES
;
A
#
# COMPACT_ATOMS: atom_id res chain seq x y z
N PHE A 1 19.17 -11.00 32.58
CA PHE A 1 18.32 -10.28 31.64
C PHE A 1 18.46 -10.82 30.20
N ALA A 2 19.67 -10.91 29.61
CA ALA A 2 19.89 -11.39 28.25
C ALA A 2 19.37 -12.83 28.02
N ILE A 3 19.60 -13.74 28.98
CA ILE A 3 19.09 -15.12 28.88
C ILE A 3 17.56 -15.15 28.93
N LEU A 4 16.94 -14.37 29.82
CA LEU A 4 15.49 -14.30 29.91
C LEU A 4 14.89 -13.76 28.58
N PHE A 5 15.50 -12.70 28.03
CA PHE A 5 15.05 -12.11 26.77
C PHE A 5 15.24 -13.08 25.59
N ALA A 6 16.34 -13.84 25.57
CA ALA A 6 16.55 -14.90 24.57
C ALA A 6 15.49 -16.01 24.68
N LEU A 7 15.13 -16.43 25.90
CA LEU A 7 14.09 -17.42 26.12
C LEU A 7 12.71 -16.94 25.66
N VAL A 8 12.37 -15.67 25.94
CA VAL A 8 11.13 -15.06 25.46
C VAL A 8 11.13 -14.96 23.93
N SER A 9 12.24 -14.59 23.31
CA SER A 9 12.37 -14.55 21.86
C SER A 9 12.20 -15.92 21.22
N ILE A 10 12.84 -16.96 21.78
CA ILE A 10 12.70 -18.36 21.32
C ILE A 10 11.24 -18.84 21.49
N TYR A 11 10.62 -18.54 22.63
CA TYR A 11 9.21 -18.85 22.87
C TYR A 11 8.32 -18.20 21.78
N GLN A 12 8.50 -16.93 21.52
CA GLN A 12 7.69 -16.21 20.52
C GLN A 12 7.91 -16.75 19.10
N LEU A 13 9.15 -17.06 18.73
CA LEU A 13 9.48 -17.62 17.42
C LEU A 13 8.98 -19.06 17.24
N SER A 14 8.79 -19.82 18.31
CA SER A 14 8.28 -21.19 18.22
C SER A 14 6.89 -21.26 17.58
N PHE A 15 6.04 -20.25 17.75
CA PHE A 15 4.74 -20.16 17.08
C PHE A 15 4.89 -20.09 15.56
N THR A 16 5.84 -19.31 15.05
CA THR A 16 6.12 -19.20 13.61
C THR A 16 6.57 -20.54 13.02
N PHE A 17 7.42 -21.27 13.73
CA PHE A 17 7.88 -22.60 13.28
C PHE A 17 6.74 -23.60 13.22
N VAL A 18 5.88 -23.64 14.25
CA VAL A 18 4.73 -24.55 14.29
C VAL A 18 3.70 -24.19 13.20
N ALA A 19 3.38 -22.90 13.04
CA ALA A 19 2.48 -22.44 11.97
C ALA A 19 3.00 -22.82 10.59
N SER A 20 4.30 -22.62 10.35
CA SER A 20 4.95 -22.95 9.08
C SER A 20 4.91 -24.45 8.79
N LYS A 21 5.11 -25.29 9.80
CA LYS A 21 4.99 -26.74 9.65
C LYS A 21 3.58 -27.15 9.24
N VAL A 22 2.56 -26.66 9.94
CA VAL A 22 1.15 -26.96 9.64
C VAL A 22 0.77 -26.48 8.23
N LYS A 23 1.22 -25.30 7.81
CA LYS A 23 1.00 -24.78 6.43
C LYS A 23 1.67 -25.68 5.37
N ASN A 24 2.87 -26.19 5.63
CA ASN A 24 3.55 -27.13 4.74
C ASN A 24 2.83 -28.49 4.65
N ASP A 25 2.32 -28.99 5.76
CA ASP A 25 1.50 -30.21 5.78
C ASP A 25 0.21 -30.01 4.98
N ALA A 26 -0.45 -28.85 5.10
CA ALA A 26 -1.63 -28.49 4.32
C ALA A 26 -1.33 -28.42 2.82
N LYS A 27 -0.23 -27.79 2.41
CA LYS A 27 0.22 -27.74 1.00
C LYS A 27 0.50 -29.13 0.44
N SER A 28 1.13 -29.98 1.21
CA SER A 28 1.42 -31.37 0.82
C SER A 28 0.14 -32.18 0.64
N PHE A 29 -0.86 -32.00 1.52
CA PHE A 29 -2.17 -32.63 1.43
C PHE A 29 -2.93 -32.13 0.20
N ALA A 30 -2.88 -30.83 -0.07
CA ALA A 30 -3.62 -30.18 -1.15
C ALA A 30 -3.10 -30.52 -2.56
N ASN A 31 -1.82 -30.91 -2.67
CA ASN A 31 -1.17 -31.28 -3.96
C ASN A 31 -1.34 -30.23 -5.06
N GLY A 32 -1.29 -28.93 -4.68
CA GLY A 32 -1.47 -27.78 -5.59
C GLY A 32 -2.92 -27.27 -5.69
N ASP A 33 -3.89 -27.94 -5.06
CA ASP A 33 -5.30 -27.53 -5.03
C ASP A 33 -5.51 -26.55 -3.87
N SER A 34 -5.64 -25.28 -4.19
CA SER A 34 -5.80 -24.18 -3.23
C SER A 34 -7.07 -24.30 -2.35
N GLU A 35 -8.14 -24.88 -2.88
CA GLU A 35 -9.41 -25.03 -2.15
C GLU A 35 -9.30 -26.14 -1.09
N LYS A 36 -8.59 -27.21 -1.40
CA LYS A 36 -8.28 -28.28 -0.44
C LYS A 36 -7.35 -27.81 0.68
N GLU A 37 -6.37 -26.95 0.35
CA GLU A 37 -5.48 -26.34 1.33
C GLU A 37 -6.27 -25.53 2.37
N VAL A 38 -7.17 -24.66 1.92
CA VAL A 38 -8.02 -23.86 2.82
C VAL A 38 -8.93 -24.76 3.67
N LYS A 39 -9.61 -25.72 3.07
CA LYS A 39 -10.47 -26.67 3.79
C LYS A 39 -9.70 -27.47 4.85
N TYR A 40 -8.46 -27.86 4.55
CA TYR A 40 -7.60 -28.54 5.53
C TYR A 40 -7.27 -27.61 6.70
N LEU A 41 -6.82 -26.37 6.44
CA LEU A 41 -6.49 -25.40 7.48
C LEU A 41 -7.69 -25.04 8.35
N ASP A 42 -8.87 -24.89 7.76
CA ASP A 42 -10.14 -24.65 8.49
C ASP A 42 -10.51 -25.83 9.39
N SER A 43 -10.32 -27.07 8.90
CA SER A 43 -10.66 -28.28 9.67
C SER A 43 -9.81 -28.41 10.94
N ILE A 44 -8.54 -28.04 10.88
CA ILE A 44 -7.61 -28.12 12.02
C ILE A 44 -7.54 -26.84 12.86
N GLY A 45 -8.27 -25.80 12.47
CA GLY A 45 -8.23 -24.49 13.11
C GLY A 45 -8.42 -24.51 14.62
N LYS A 46 -9.29 -25.42 15.12
CA LYS A 46 -9.57 -25.62 16.55
C LYS A 46 -8.79 -26.78 17.18
N GLU A 47 -7.99 -27.51 16.42
CA GLU A 47 -7.19 -28.62 16.93
C GLU A 47 -5.93 -28.11 17.63
N LYS A 48 -5.49 -28.83 18.66
CA LYS A 48 -4.29 -28.52 19.43
C LYS A 48 -3.05 -28.95 18.66
N VAL A 49 -2.32 -28.01 18.07
CA VAL A 49 -1.14 -28.27 17.24
C VAL A 49 0.18 -27.99 17.96
N PHE A 50 0.15 -27.27 19.08
CA PHE A 50 1.35 -26.90 19.83
C PHE A 50 1.19 -27.15 21.32
N ASN A 51 2.09 -27.97 21.90
CA ASN A 51 2.10 -28.35 23.30
C ASN A 51 3.42 -27.94 23.96
N LEU A 52 3.34 -27.07 24.98
CA LEU A 52 4.49 -26.60 25.78
C LEU A 52 4.60 -27.32 27.12
N GLY A 53 3.87 -28.42 27.33
CA GLY A 53 3.86 -29.18 28.56
C GLY A 53 2.89 -28.67 29.64
N PHE A 54 2.79 -27.37 29.84
CA PHE A 54 1.89 -26.71 30.78
C PHE A 54 0.68 -26.03 30.09
N THR A 55 0.74 -25.79 28.78
CA THR A 55 -0.36 -25.24 28.00
C THR A 55 -0.35 -25.77 26.57
N ASN A 56 -1.54 -25.82 25.95
CA ASN A 56 -1.72 -26.26 24.58
C ASN A 56 -2.34 -25.13 23.79
N PHE A 57 -1.91 -24.94 22.55
CA PHE A 57 -2.42 -23.94 21.63
C PHE A 57 -3.07 -24.61 20.43
N THR A 58 -4.23 -24.07 20.01
CA THR A 58 -4.89 -24.42 18.76
C THR A 58 -4.16 -23.81 17.57
N TYR A 59 -4.45 -24.31 16.34
CA TYR A 59 -3.83 -23.74 15.15
C TYR A 59 -4.17 -22.25 14.96
N ASN A 60 -5.42 -21.85 15.25
CA ASN A 60 -5.80 -20.43 15.17
C ASN A 60 -4.99 -19.56 16.14
N GLU A 61 -4.83 -19.99 17.39
CA GLU A 61 -4.01 -19.26 18.38
C GLU A 61 -2.51 -19.22 18.00
N VAL A 62 -2.00 -20.25 17.35
CA VAL A 62 -0.62 -20.30 16.85
C VAL A 62 -0.48 -19.36 15.64
N SER A 63 -1.45 -19.38 14.75
CA SER A 63 -1.48 -18.50 13.56
C SER A 63 -1.54 -17.02 13.93
N ASP A 64 -2.28 -16.65 14.98
CA ASP A 64 -2.38 -15.27 15.46
C ASP A 64 -1.06 -14.74 16.08
N LYS A 65 -0.18 -15.65 16.55
CA LYS A 65 1.10 -15.30 17.20
C LYS A 65 2.34 -15.49 16.32
N GLN A 66 2.18 -15.96 15.08
CA GLN A 66 3.31 -16.08 14.14
C GLN A 66 3.78 -14.70 13.68
N ILE A 67 4.96 -14.62 13.05
CA ILE A 67 5.42 -13.43 12.35
C ILE A 67 4.50 -13.16 11.16
N ASN A 68 3.96 -11.95 11.10
CA ASN A 68 3.11 -11.52 10.00
C ASN A 68 3.94 -11.29 8.75
N LYS A 69 3.52 -11.87 7.63
CA LYS A 69 4.13 -11.61 6.32
C LYS A 69 3.34 -10.54 5.61
N GLY A 70 4.03 -9.58 5.01
CA GLY A 70 3.41 -8.55 4.19
C GLY A 70 2.93 -9.09 2.85
N LEU A 71 2.24 -8.22 2.14
CA LEU A 71 1.72 -8.48 0.79
C LEU A 71 2.80 -8.97 -0.17
N ASP A 72 3.97 -8.36 -0.13
CA ASP A 72 5.12 -8.68 -0.99
C ASP A 72 5.66 -10.10 -0.80
N LEU A 73 5.36 -10.74 0.35
CA LEU A 73 5.88 -12.06 0.72
C LEU A 73 4.82 -13.17 0.66
N GLU A 74 3.57 -12.88 0.98
CA GLU A 74 2.48 -13.88 1.00
C GLU A 74 1.53 -13.75 -0.19
N GLY A 75 1.68 -12.66 -0.96
CA GLY A 75 0.71 -12.26 -1.98
C GLY A 75 -0.55 -11.68 -1.35
N GLY A 76 -1.54 -11.32 -2.16
CA GLY A 76 -2.81 -10.77 -1.68
C GLY A 76 -3.13 -9.40 -2.26
N ILE A 77 -3.85 -8.58 -1.49
CA ILE A 77 -4.26 -7.23 -1.91
C ILE A 77 -4.01 -6.18 -0.82
N ASN A 78 -3.55 -5.02 -1.26
CA ASN A 78 -3.49 -3.78 -0.50
C ASN A 78 -4.34 -2.72 -1.21
N VAL A 79 -5.25 -2.05 -0.50
CA VAL A 79 -6.06 -0.97 -1.05
C VAL A 79 -6.09 0.23 -0.12
N ILE A 80 -6.09 1.43 -0.70
CA ILE A 80 -6.46 2.65 0.00
C ILE A 80 -7.87 3.04 -0.46
N LEU A 81 -8.79 3.02 0.50
CA LEU A 81 -10.16 3.45 0.33
C LEU A 81 -10.28 4.93 0.72
N GLN A 82 -10.92 5.72 -0.13
CA GLN A 82 -11.31 7.10 0.16
C GLN A 82 -12.79 7.13 0.45
N ILE A 83 -13.19 7.50 1.67
CA ILE A 83 -14.60 7.70 2.01
C ILE A 83 -15.09 8.98 1.33
N SER A 84 -16.21 8.90 0.63
CA SER A 84 -16.79 10.02 -0.12
C SER A 84 -17.35 11.10 0.82
N VAL A 85 -16.52 12.09 1.16
CA VAL A 85 -16.95 13.26 1.95
C VAL A 85 -18.09 14.01 1.25
N LYS A 86 -18.10 14.01 -0.09
CA LYS A 86 -19.20 14.55 -0.90
C LYS A 86 -20.53 13.91 -0.56
N ASP A 87 -20.57 12.60 -0.45
CA ASP A 87 -21.81 11.87 -0.14
C ASP A 87 -22.20 12.03 1.33
N ILE A 88 -21.22 12.15 2.25
CA ILE A 88 -21.49 12.53 3.64
C ILE A 88 -22.17 13.90 3.69
N LEU A 89 -21.64 14.92 3.00
CA LEU A 89 -22.23 16.26 2.96
C LEU A 89 -23.65 16.25 2.36
N LYS A 90 -23.89 15.48 1.30
CA LYS A 90 -25.23 15.29 0.74
C LYS A 90 -26.17 14.63 1.74
N GLY A 91 -25.71 13.59 2.45
CA GLY A 91 -26.48 12.92 3.50
C GLY A 91 -26.83 13.86 4.66
N LEU A 92 -25.84 14.61 5.16
CA LEU A 92 -26.02 15.59 6.23
C LEU A 92 -26.96 16.73 5.83
N SER A 93 -26.97 17.14 4.54
CA SER A 93 -27.90 18.13 3.99
C SER A 93 -29.26 17.56 3.59
N ASN A 94 -29.55 16.29 3.93
CA ASN A 94 -30.76 15.57 3.51
C ASN A 94 -31.01 15.65 1.99
N ASN A 95 -29.96 15.48 1.20
CA ASN A 95 -29.95 15.61 -0.27
C ASN A 95 -30.49 16.97 -0.76
N SER A 96 -29.98 18.05 -0.18
CA SER A 96 -30.35 19.42 -0.50
C SER A 96 -30.42 19.68 -2.01
N LYS A 97 -31.47 20.35 -2.46
CA LYS A 97 -31.65 20.79 -3.85
C LYS A 97 -31.16 22.23 -4.07
N ASN A 98 -30.54 22.85 -3.06
CA ASN A 98 -30.04 24.19 -3.15
C ASN A 98 -28.99 24.32 -4.28
N PRO A 99 -29.17 25.24 -5.26
CA PRO A 99 -28.29 25.37 -6.42
C PRO A 99 -26.85 25.76 -6.01
N VAL A 100 -26.68 26.65 -5.00
CA VAL A 100 -25.38 27.10 -4.53
C VAL A 100 -24.63 25.94 -3.87
N PHE A 101 -25.32 25.16 -3.03
CA PHE A 101 -24.73 23.97 -2.38
C PHE A 101 -24.27 22.93 -3.41
N ASN A 102 -25.14 22.59 -4.37
CA ASN A 102 -24.81 21.57 -5.37
C ASN A 102 -23.70 22.03 -6.32
N LYS A 103 -23.70 23.32 -6.71
CA LYS A 103 -22.61 23.89 -7.49
C LYS A 103 -21.29 23.84 -6.72
N SER A 104 -21.29 24.18 -5.42
CA SER A 104 -20.10 24.14 -4.58
C SER A 104 -19.54 22.73 -4.42
N LEU A 105 -20.40 21.71 -4.34
CA LEU A 105 -19.95 20.29 -4.38
C LEU A 105 -19.32 19.91 -5.72
N ALA A 106 -19.83 20.44 -6.83
CA ALA A 106 -19.26 20.17 -8.15
C ALA A 106 -17.91 20.89 -8.34
N ASP A 107 -17.84 22.15 -7.94
CA ASP A 107 -16.63 22.97 -8.03
C ASP A 107 -15.52 22.43 -7.09
N ALA A 108 -15.86 21.96 -5.89
CA ALA A 108 -14.93 21.28 -5.01
C ALA A 108 -14.34 20.01 -5.66
N THR A 109 -15.19 19.23 -6.35
CA THR A 109 -14.72 18.03 -7.07
C THR A 109 -13.78 18.37 -8.23
N ALA A 110 -14.04 19.48 -8.95
CA ALA A 110 -13.26 19.87 -10.11
C ALA A 110 -11.93 20.57 -9.77
N ASN A 111 -11.90 21.33 -8.66
CA ASN A 111 -10.82 22.25 -8.33
C ASN A 111 -10.01 21.84 -7.08
N GLN A 112 -10.26 20.67 -6.48
CA GLN A 112 -9.50 20.17 -5.32
C GLN A 112 -8.01 20.08 -5.64
N LYS A 113 -7.17 20.72 -4.82
CA LYS A 113 -5.72 20.67 -4.94
C LYS A 113 -5.17 19.44 -4.21
N GLY A 114 -4.01 18.91 -4.62
CA GLY A 114 -3.46 17.65 -4.13
C GLY A 114 -3.44 17.48 -2.61
N ASN A 115 -3.00 18.49 -1.85
CA ASN A 115 -2.92 18.45 -0.38
C ASN A 115 -4.15 19.01 0.34
N GLN A 116 -5.23 19.34 -0.36
CA GLN A 116 -6.43 19.92 0.22
C GLN A 116 -7.45 18.83 0.53
N THR A 117 -8.03 18.85 1.75
CA THR A 117 -9.17 17.97 2.04
C THR A 117 -10.38 18.36 1.18
N TYR A 118 -11.22 17.38 0.82
CA TYR A 118 -12.45 17.69 0.08
C TYR A 118 -13.34 18.67 0.85
N LEU A 119 -13.32 18.62 2.16
CA LEU A 119 -14.11 19.48 3.02
C LEU A 119 -13.63 20.94 2.93
N ASP A 120 -12.32 21.17 2.92
CA ASP A 120 -11.75 22.53 2.74
C ASP A 120 -12.03 23.07 1.34
N ALA A 121 -11.87 22.23 0.29
CA ALA A 121 -12.24 22.61 -1.08
C ALA A 121 -13.72 22.96 -1.19
N PHE A 122 -14.60 22.22 -0.51
CA PHE A 122 -16.03 22.53 -0.46
C PHE A 122 -16.29 23.88 0.22
N TYR A 123 -15.63 24.16 1.33
CA TYR A 123 -15.81 25.43 2.05
C TYR A 123 -15.33 26.63 1.21
N GLU A 124 -14.19 26.52 0.56
CA GLU A 124 -13.71 27.55 -0.37
C GLU A 124 -14.68 27.77 -1.54
N ALA A 125 -15.16 26.70 -2.15
CA ALA A 125 -16.12 26.76 -3.23
C ALA A 125 -17.48 27.34 -2.78
N PHE A 126 -17.92 26.99 -1.57
CA PHE A 126 -19.17 27.53 -1.01
C PHE A 126 -19.07 29.02 -0.72
N ASP A 127 -17.98 29.47 -0.09
CA ASP A 127 -17.73 30.88 0.19
C ASP A 127 -17.70 31.71 -1.13
N ALA A 128 -17.05 31.17 -2.18
CA ALA A 128 -16.98 31.79 -3.50
C ALA A 128 -18.35 31.87 -4.21
N ASN A 129 -19.16 30.80 -4.14
CA ASN A 129 -20.46 30.71 -4.82
C ASN A 129 -21.59 31.42 -4.09
N SER A 130 -21.57 31.40 -2.74
CA SER A 130 -22.62 32.00 -1.91
C SER A 130 -22.55 33.53 -1.87
N LYS A 131 -21.33 34.09 -1.98
CA LYS A 131 -21.06 35.54 -1.84
C LYS A 131 -21.79 36.19 -0.65
N GLY A 132 -22.01 35.42 0.42
CA GLY A 132 -22.73 35.87 1.62
C GLY A 132 -24.26 35.90 1.48
N THR A 133 -24.85 35.53 0.35
CA THR A 133 -26.31 35.53 0.14
C THR A 133 -26.99 34.26 0.68
N VAL A 134 -26.27 33.12 0.69
CA VAL A 134 -26.75 31.83 1.22
C VAL A 134 -25.84 31.43 2.39
N LYS A 135 -26.42 31.03 3.51
CA LYS A 135 -25.68 30.57 4.69
C LYS A 135 -25.67 29.04 4.75
N LEU A 136 -24.59 28.46 5.28
CA LEU A 136 -24.53 27.03 5.60
C LEU A 136 -25.60 26.61 6.60
N ALA A 137 -25.98 27.52 7.54
CA ALA A 137 -27.07 27.34 8.51
C ALA A 137 -28.48 27.42 7.88
N SER A 138 -28.62 27.40 6.56
CA SER A 138 -29.94 27.41 5.91
C SER A 138 -30.72 26.11 6.20
N PRO A 139 -32.05 26.17 6.42
CA PRO A 139 -32.88 24.98 6.65
C PRO A 139 -32.89 23.97 5.47
N ASP A 140 -32.68 24.45 4.25
CA ASP A 140 -32.55 23.64 3.06
C ASP A 140 -31.13 23.09 2.84
N ILE A 141 -30.16 23.40 3.71
CA ILE A 141 -28.79 22.85 3.71
C ILE A 141 -28.53 22.09 5.00
N PHE A 142 -27.93 22.69 6.04
CA PHE A 142 -27.52 21.97 7.24
C PHE A 142 -28.38 22.23 8.48
N ALA A 143 -29.20 23.31 8.54
CA ALA A 143 -30.13 23.49 9.64
C ALA A 143 -31.43 22.69 9.45
N ASN A 144 -31.30 21.42 9.03
CA ASN A 144 -32.42 20.53 8.77
C ASN A 144 -32.71 19.62 10.00
N ARG A 145 -33.85 18.90 9.98
CA ARG A 145 -34.30 18.08 11.10
C ARG A 145 -33.31 16.98 11.50
N SER A 146 -32.54 16.46 10.58
CA SER A 146 -31.58 15.37 10.85
C SER A 146 -30.34 15.85 11.62
N LEU A 147 -30.05 17.15 11.57
CA LEU A 147 -28.93 17.76 12.29
C LEU A 147 -29.39 18.65 13.46
N GLN A 148 -30.71 18.73 13.75
CA GLN A 148 -31.25 19.42 14.93
C GLN A 148 -31.02 18.56 16.18
N GLY A 149 -30.59 19.17 17.28
CA GLY A 149 -30.38 18.52 18.57
C GLY A 149 -29.09 19.01 19.25
N GLU A 150 -28.76 18.40 20.38
CA GLU A 150 -27.57 18.76 21.16
C GLU A 150 -26.29 18.51 20.32
N GLY A 151 -25.53 19.60 20.07
CA GLY A 151 -24.34 19.55 19.19
C GLY A 151 -24.63 19.57 17.69
N GLY A 152 -25.86 19.86 17.26
CA GLY A 152 -26.25 19.99 15.85
C GLY A 152 -26.13 21.40 15.28
N VAL A 153 -26.80 21.68 14.17
CA VAL A 153 -26.78 22.97 13.47
C VAL A 153 -28.10 23.71 13.72
N ASP A 154 -28.01 24.92 14.28
CA ASP A 154 -29.11 25.85 14.42
C ASP A 154 -29.05 26.92 13.32
N PHE A 155 -30.22 27.40 12.84
CA PHE A 155 -30.30 28.42 11.79
C PHE A 155 -29.72 29.79 12.20
N GLN A 156 -29.46 30.05 13.51
CA GLN A 156 -28.81 31.26 14.01
C GLN A 156 -27.29 31.16 13.98
N MET A 157 -26.71 29.99 13.75
CA MET A 157 -25.25 29.79 13.73
C MET A 157 -24.60 30.56 12.59
N THR A 158 -23.39 31.04 12.83
CA THR A 158 -22.51 31.57 11.79
C THR A 158 -21.91 30.43 10.96
N ASP A 159 -21.54 30.70 9.71
CA ASP A 159 -20.91 29.69 8.86
C ASP A 159 -19.63 29.08 9.48
N ALA A 160 -18.86 29.88 10.23
CA ALA A 160 -17.69 29.36 10.97
C ALA A 160 -18.07 28.35 12.07
N GLN A 161 -19.21 28.52 12.74
CA GLN A 161 -19.70 27.54 13.72
C GLN A 161 -20.23 26.30 13.04
N VAL A 162 -20.98 26.48 11.94
CA VAL A 162 -21.47 25.34 11.14
C VAL A 162 -20.31 24.52 10.59
N LYS A 163 -19.26 25.15 10.04
CA LYS A 163 -18.05 24.47 9.54
C LYS A 163 -17.46 23.54 10.60
N LYS A 164 -17.35 23.97 11.86
CA LYS A 164 -16.86 23.15 12.99
C LYS A 164 -17.77 21.96 13.28
N VAL A 165 -19.09 22.16 13.25
CA VAL A 165 -20.05 21.07 13.47
C VAL A 165 -19.98 20.05 12.36
N ILE A 166 -19.95 20.51 11.12
CA ILE A 166 -19.89 19.63 9.93
C ILE A 166 -18.56 18.87 9.88
N SER A 167 -17.40 19.49 10.18
CA SER A 167 -16.11 18.79 10.26
C SER A 167 -16.19 17.64 11.25
N ARG A 168 -16.68 17.87 12.47
CA ARG A 168 -16.87 16.82 13.47
C ARG A 168 -17.81 15.71 12.98
N LYS A 169 -18.92 16.05 12.29
CA LYS A 169 -19.87 15.07 11.76
C LYS A 169 -19.27 14.23 10.62
N VAL A 170 -18.40 14.84 9.81
CA VAL A 170 -17.63 14.12 8.79
C VAL A 170 -16.66 13.13 9.46
N ASP A 171 -15.92 13.56 10.48
CA ASP A 171 -15.00 12.70 11.23
C ASP A 171 -15.72 11.52 11.91
N GLU A 172 -16.88 11.78 12.56
CA GLU A 172 -17.74 10.75 13.13
C GLU A 172 -18.21 9.73 12.06
N SER A 173 -18.53 10.21 10.85
CA SER A 173 -18.93 9.34 9.72
C SER A 173 -17.78 8.51 9.20
N VAL A 174 -16.57 9.07 9.09
CA VAL A 174 -15.35 8.33 8.69
C VAL A 174 -15.01 7.27 9.74
N GLU A 175 -15.13 7.59 11.04
CA GLU A 175 -14.91 6.63 12.12
C GLU A 175 -15.92 5.48 12.08
N SER A 176 -17.18 5.78 11.81
CA SER A 176 -18.22 4.77 11.61
C SER A 176 -17.91 3.88 10.42
N ALA A 177 -17.48 4.47 9.28
CA ALA A 177 -17.07 3.72 8.10
C ALA A 177 -15.90 2.77 8.39
N PHE A 178 -14.88 3.26 9.12
CA PHE A 178 -13.75 2.44 9.57
C PHE A 178 -14.22 1.25 10.41
N GLY A 179 -15.13 1.47 11.38
CA GLY A 179 -15.69 0.41 12.20
C GLY A 179 -16.46 -0.65 11.42
N VAL A 180 -17.23 -0.23 10.40
CA VAL A 180 -17.97 -1.14 9.50
C VAL A 180 -17.01 -1.95 8.63
N LEU A 181 -16.03 -1.30 8.00
CA LEU A 181 -15.02 -1.97 7.18
C LEU A 181 -14.23 -2.99 7.98
N ARG A 182 -13.81 -2.66 9.21
CA ARG A 182 -13.12 -3.58 10.11
C ARG A 182 -13.94 -4.84 10.37
N LYS A 183 -15.23 -4.68 10.71
CA LYS A 183 -16.12 -5.82 10.93
C LYS A 183 -16.30 -6.71 9.69
N ARG A 184 -16.29 -6.12 8.48
CA ARG A 184 -16.36 -6.87 7.22
C ARG A 184 -15.09 -7.66 6.98
N ILE A 185 -13.93 -7.01 7.15
CA ILE A 185 -12.61 -7.58 6.92
C ILE A 185 -12.34 -8.75 7.84
N ASP A 186 -12.70 -8.66 9.12
CA ASP A 186 -12.55 -9.73 10.12
C ASP A 186 -13.27 -11.03 9.71
N LYS A 187 -14.23 -10.96 8.77
CA LYS A 187 -15.01 -12.10 8.28
C LYS A 187 -14.57 -12.68 6.94
N PHE A 188 -13.59 -12.07 6.28
CA PHE A 188 -13.11 -12.57 4.98
C PHE A 188 -12.28 -13.86 5.09
N GLY A 189 -11.97 -14.32 6.31
CA GLY A 189 -11.15 -15.51 6.53
C GLY A 189 -9.69 -15.33 6.12
N VAL A 190 -9.23 -14.08 5.99
CA VAL A 190 -7.83 -13.74 5.70
C VAL A 190 -7.06 -13.74 7.03
N THR A 191 -5.89 -14.34 7.04
CA THR A 191 -5.02 -14.35 8.21
C THR A 191 -4.43 -12.95 8.43
N GLN A 192 -4.74 -12.34 9.58
CA GLN A 192 -4.13 -11.09 10.05
C GLN A 192 -4.30 -9.88 9.10
N PRO A 193 -5.56 -9.47 8.82
CA PRO A 193 -5.80 -8.25 8.06
C PRO A 193 -5.30 -7.03 8.82
N ASN A 194 -4.67 -6.09 8.09
CA ASN A 194 -4.26 -4.80 8.65
C ASN A 194 -5.17 -3.70 8.12
N ILE A 195 -5.76 -2.93 9.02
CA ILE A 195 -6.59 -1.78 8.67
C ILE A 195 -6.16 -0.55 9.47
N GLN A 196 -5.87 0.55 8.78
CA GLN A 196 -5.36 1.79 9.37
C GLN A 196 -6.00 3.01 8.74
N LYS A 197 -6.28 4.04 9.53
CA LYS A 197 -6.64 5.38 9.00
C LYS A 197 -5.37 6.12 8.60
N LEU A 198 -5.40 6.77 7.44
CA LEU A 198 -4.29 7.56 6.90
C LEU A 198 -4.60 9.06 7.06
N GLY A 199 -4.08 9.67 8.11
CA GLY A 199 -4.28 11.10 8.40
C GLY A 199 -5.74 11.50 8.60
N GLU A 200 -6.06 12.78 8.34
CA GLU A 200 -7.40 13.35 8.45
C GLU A 200 -8.18 13.38 7.12
N SER A 201 -7.63 12.79 6.06
CA SER A 201 -8.17 12.85 4.70
C SER A 201 -9.38 11.95 4.44
N GLY A 202 -9.83 11.16 5.43
CA GLY A 202 -10.88 10.14 5.24
C GLY A 202 -10.41 8.92 4.45
N ARG A 203 -9.10 8.69 4.36
CA ARG A 203 -8.49 7.52 3.71
C ARG A 203 -8.26 6.38 4.70
N ILE A 204 -8.54 5.16 4.24
CA ILE A 204 -8.39 3.93 5.03
C ILE A 204 -7.52 2.96 4.23
N LEU A 205 -6.38 2.58 4.81
CA LEU A 205 -5.52 1.53 4.28
C LEU A 205 -6.08 0.18 4.73
N VAL A 206 -6.19 -0.76 3.80
CA VAL A 206 -6.61 -2.14 4.04
C VAL A 206 -5.61 -3.07 3.36
N GLU A 207 -4.89 -3.86 4.14
CA GLU A 207 -3.96 -4.87 3.66
C GLU A 207 -4.48 -6.26 4.03
N LEU A 208 -4.62 -7.12 3.04
CA LEU A 208 -5.14 -8.49 3.18
C LEU A 208 -4.14 -9.48 2.60
N PRO A 209 -3.09 -9.85 3.36
CA PRO A 209 -2.12 -10.85 2.94
C PRO A 209 -2.78 -12.22 2.75
N GLY A 210 -2.37 -12.95 1.72
CA GLY A 210 -2.90 -14.28 1.41
C GLY A 210 -4.31 -14.30 0.81
N ALA A 211 -4.89 -13.13 0.53
CA ALA A 211 -6.20 -13.04 -0.11
C ALA A 211 -6.15 -13.54 -1.56
N LYS A 212 -7.02 -14.50 -1.93
CA LYS A 212 -6.98 -15.19 -3.24
C LYS A 212 -7.98 -14.61 -4.25
N ASP A 213 -9.17 -14.22 -3.81
CA ASP A 213 -10.25 -13.67 -4.66
C ASP A 213 -10.29 -12.14 -4.55
N VAL A 214 -9.41 -11.50 -5.30
CA VAL A 214 -9.17 -10.06 -5.24
C VAL A 214 -10.38 -9.25 -5.69
N ASP A 215 -11.05 -9.64 -6.78
CA ASP A 215 -12.15 -8.88 -7.35
C ASP A 215 -13.39 -8.93 -6.46
N ARG A 216 -13.66 -10.08 -5.86
CA ARG A 216 -14.71 -10.26 -4.86
C ARG A 216 -14.46 -9.35 -3.64
N ILE A 217 -13.23 -9.34 -3.14
CA ILE A 217 -12.83 -8.49 -1.99
C ILE A 217 -12.99 -7.01 -2.32
N LYS A 218 -12.54 -6.56 -3.49
CA LYS A 218 -12.73 -5.17 -3.94
C LYS A 218 -14.21 -4.79 -3.98
N LYS A 219 -15.06 -5.64 -4.53
CA LYS A 219 -16.53 -5.42 -4.56
C LYS A 219 -17.13 -5.31 -3.16
N LEU A 220 -16.74 -6.21 -2.24
CA LEU A 220 -17.22 -6.19 -0.86
C LEU A 220 -16.74 -4.97 -0.06
N LEU A 221 -15.52 -4.50 -0.29
CA LEU A 221 -15.00 -3.30 0.36
C LEU A 221 -15.70 -2.02 -0.11
N GLN A 222 -16.04 -1.94 -1.40
CA GLN A 222 -16.72 -0.77 -1.99
C GLN A 222 -18.24 -0.78 -1.76
N SER A 223 -18.83 -1.93 -1.51
CA SER A 223 -20.28 -2.06 -1.27
C SER A 223 -20.72 -1.19 -0.09
N THR A 224 -21.70 -0.32 -0.30
CA THR A 224 -22.27 0.50 0.78
C THR A 224 -23.15 -0.31 1.71
N ALA A 225 -23.55 -1.52 1.31
CA ALA A 225 -24.49 -2.38 2.03
C ALA A 225 -25.82 -1.69 2.35
N GLN A 226 -26.29 -0.89 1.42
CA GLN A 226 -27.58 -0.24 1.54
C GLN A 226 -28.68 -1.26 1.23
N LEU A 227 -29.10 -1.98 2.27
CA LEU A 227 -30.22 -2.91 2.18
C LEU A 227 -31.54 -2.13 2.19
N GLU A 228 -32.40 -2.42 1.22
CA GLU A 228 -33.70 -1.81 1.03
C GLU A 228 -34.74 -2.87 0.73
N PHE A 229 -35.94 -2.72 1.29
CA PHE A 229 -37.08 -3.57 1.00
C PHE A 229 -38.13 -2.74 0.27
N TRP A 230 -38.48 -3.20 -0.97
CA TRP A 230 -39.37 -2.51 -1.85
C TRP A 230 -40.52 -3.45 -2.30
N GLU A 231 -41.74 -2.95 -2.35
CA GLU A 231 -42.80 -3.67 -3.07
C GLU A 231 -42.55 -3.55 -4.58
N THR A 232 -42.81 -4.61 -5.33
CA THR A 232 -42.61 -4.63 -6.78
C THR A 232 -43.95 -4.48 -7.53
N TYR A 233 -43.87 -3.94 -8.74
CA TYR A 233 -44.90 -4.10 -9.75
C TYR A 233 -44.73 -5.47 -10.41
N LYS A 234 -45.88 -6.10 -10.78
CA LYS A 234 -45.87 -7.25 -11.67
C LYS A 234 -45.90 -6.83 -13.12
N ILE A 235 -45.50 -7.75 -14.02
CA ILE A 235 -45.50 -7.48 -15.46
C ILE A 235 -46.89 -7.12 -15.97
N GLU A 236 -47.96 -7.72 -15.39
CA GLU A 236 -49.36 -7.40 -15.75
C GLU A 236 -49.72 -5.97 -15.39
N GLU A 237 -49.16 -5.39 -14.34
CA GLU A 237 -49.42 -4.01 -13.89
C GLU A 237 -48.74 -2.97 -14.75
N ILE A 238 -47.50 -3.25 -15.20
CA ILE A 238 -46.64 -2.27 -15.86
C ILE A 238 -46.42 -2.56 -17.36
N GLY A 239 -46.95 -3.68 -17.86
CA GLY A 239 -46.80 -4.09 -19.27
C GLY A 239 -47.31 -3.07 -20.28
N ASN A 240 -48.45 -2.42 -19.97
CA ASN A 240 -48.99 -1.34 -20.82
C ASN A 240 -48.02 -0.16 -20.99
N PHE A 241 -47.30 0.20 -19.93
CA PHE A 241 -46.23 1.20 -19.99
C PHE A 241 -45.10 0.73 -20.90
N LEU A 242 -44.62 -0.53 -20.78
CA LEU A 242 -43.52 -1.07 -21.59
C LEU A 242 -43.90 -1.09 -23.09
N MET A 243 -45.14 -1.40 -23.42
CA MET A 243 -45.65 -1.35 -24.78
C MET A 243 -45.69 0.09 -25.31
N ALA A 244 -46.23 1.03 -24.54
CA ALA A 244 -46.28 2.45 -24.91
C ALA A 244 -44.86 3.05 -25.04
N ALA A 245 -43.94 2.68 -24.15
CA ALA A 245 -42.55 3.11 -24.23
C ALA A 245 -41.87 2.59 -25.51
N ASN A 246 -42.03 1.30 -25.84
CA ASN A 246 -41.47 0.75 -27.07
C ASN A 246 -42.00 1.44 -28.32
N GLU A 247 -43.30 1.72 -28.40
CA GLU A 247 -43.90 2.46 -29.54
C GLU A 247 -43.40 3.92 -29.63
N SER A 248 -43.20 4.60 -28.49
CA SER A 248 -42.67 5.94 -28.47
C SER A 248 -41.17 5.97 -28.94
N LEU A 249 -40.37 5.00 -28.48
CA LEU A 249 -38.99 4.85 -28.91
C LEU A 249 -38.87 4.57 -30.39
N LYS A 250 -39.71 3.70 -30.95
CA LYS A 250 -39.78 3.39 -32.37
C LYS A 250 -40.05 4.62 -33.22
N LYS A 251 -41.02 5.48 -32.82
CA LYS A 251 -41.31 6.75 -33.50
C LYS A 251 -40.14 7.72 -33.46
N THR A 252 -39.35 7.73 -32.42
CA THR A 252 -38.23 8.64 -32.23
C THR A 252 -37.01 8.18 -33.04
N GLU A 253 -36.71 6.88 -33.12
CA GLU A 253 -35.63 6.35 -33.96
C GLU A 253 -35.88 6.55 -35.44
N ILE A 254 -37.13 6.43 -35.92
CA ILE A 254 -37.50 6.71 -37.28
C ILE A 254 -37.23 8.17 -37.64
N LYS A 255 -37.59 9.16 -36.76
CA LYS A 255 -37.31 10.60 -36.96
C LYS A 255 -35.82 10.94 -37.00
N THR A 256 -34.97 10.22 -36.23
CA THR A 256 -33.52 10.47 -36.19
C THR A 256 -32.81 9.95 -37.45
N THR A 257 -33.37 8.95 -38.11
CA THR A 257 -32.83 8.38 -39.35
C THR A 257 -33.17 9.27 -40.58
N GLU A 258 -34.24 10.05 -40.50
CA GLU A 258 -34.64 10.98 -41.57
C GLU A 258 -33.92 12.35 -41.51
N ALA A 259 -33.20 12.68 -40.46
CA ALA A 259 -32.62 14.01 -40.23
C ALA A 259 -31.12 14.13 -40.53
N LYS A 260 -30.48 13.18 -41.19
CA LYS A 260 -29.08 13.34 -41.67
C LYS A 260 -29.07 13.71 -43.14
N PRO A 261 -28.57 14.89 -43.55
CA PRO A 261 -28.42 15.26 -44.97
C PRO A 261 -27.34 14.35 -45.59
N PHE A 262 -27.68 13.71 -46.68
CA PHE A 262 -26.82 12.96 -47.54
C PHE A 262 -25.75 13.87 -48.15
N VAL A 263 -24.48 13.75 -47.71
CA VAL A 263 -23.34 14.21 -48.51
C VAL A 263 -22.94 13.05 -49.43
N LYS A 264 -23.24 13.25 -50.72
CA LYS A 264 -22.74 12.40 -51.80
C LYS A 264 -21.22 12.56 -51.89
N ASP A 265 -20.50 11.51 -51.60
CA ASP A 265 -19.16 11.30 -52.17
C ASP A 265 -19.16 10.00 -52.96
N SER A 266 -19.10 10.23 -54.28
CA SER A 266 -19.14 9.23 -55.33
C SER A 266 -17.73 8.69 -55.56
N LEU A 267 -17.31 7.61 -54.94
CA LEU A 267 -16.24 6.78 -55.49
C LEU A 267 -16.13 5.33 -54.95
N SER A 268 -17.00 4.86 -54.08
CA SER A 268 -16.94 3.49 -53.58
C SER A 268 -18.14 2.59 -53.98
N ALA A 269 -18.94 3.04 -54.95
CA ALA A 269 -20.11 2.27 -55.42
C ALA A 269 -19.84 1.39 -56.67
N LEU A 270 -18.57 1.17 -57.03
CA LEU A 270 -18.25 0.47 -58.29
C LEU A 270 -17.41 -0.80 -58.14
N LEU A 271 -17.18 -1.31 -56.94
CA LEU A 271 -16.44 -2.55 -56.72
C LEU A 271 -17.00 -3.35 -55.54
N SER A 272 -18.18 -3.94 -55.66
CA SER A 272 -18.50 -5.24 -55.04
C SER A 272 -19.86 -5.75 -55.51
N ASP A 273 -19.86 -6.45 -56.60
CA ASP A 273 -20.81 -7.50 -56.90
C ASP A 273 -20.47 -8.70 -56.01
N SER A 274 -21.25 -8.97 -54.98
CA SER A 274 -21.45 -10.26 -54.38
C SER A 274 -22.78 -10.30 -53.62
N LYS A 275 -23.63 -11.15 -54.15
CA LYS A 275 -24.88 -11.61 -53.56
C LYS A 275 -24.70 -12.03 -52.14
N ASP A 276 -25.35 -11.39 -51.21
CA ASP A 276 -26.08 -12.07 -50.11
C ASP A 276 -27.16 -11.14 -49.59
N SER A 277 -28.38 -11.56 -49.80
CA SER A 277 -29.60 -10.94 -49.37
C SER A 277 -29.81 -11.18 -47.88
N THR A 278 -29.47 -10.20 -47.02
CA THR A 278 -30.10 -10.07 -45.71
C THR A 278 -30.83 -8.72 -45.64
N THR A 279 -32.10 -8.83 -45.79
CA THR A 279 -33.12 -7.78 -45.63
C THR A 279 -32.86 -6.94 -44.38
N ALA A 280 -32.50 -5.67 -44.53
CA ALA A 280 -32.58 -4.69 -43.46
C ALA A 280 -34.02 -4.62 -43.00
N LYS A 281 -34.31 -5.11 -41.79
CA LYS A 281 -35.61 -4.97 -41.11
C LYS A 281 -35.83 -3.48 -40.82
N LYS A 282 -36.62 -2.82 -41.62
CA LYS A 282 -37.20 -1.51 -41.31
C LYS A 282 -38.11 -1.66 -40.07
N GLY A 283 -37.78 -1.00 -38.96
CA GLY A 283 -38.66 -0.82 -37.82
C GLY A 283 -38.66 -1.96 -36.81
N GLY A 284 -37.48 -2.22 -36.18
CA GLY A 284 -37.37 -3.05 -35.02
C GLY A 284 -38.12 -2.50 -33.79
N ASN A 285 -38.31 -3.33 -32.75
CA ASN A 285 -38.88 -2.87 -31.48
C ASN A 285 -37.73 -2.54 -30.53
N PRO A 286 -37.31 -1.25 -30.33
CA PRO A 286 -36.06 -0.88 -29.70
C PRO A 286 -35.85 -1.45 -28.29
N LEU A 287 -36.95 -1.67 -27.53
CA LEU A 287 -36.93 -2.25 -26.20
C LEU A 287 -37.13 -3.78 -26.26
N PHE A 288 -38.06 -4.28 -27.03
CA PHE A 288 -38.41 -5.70 -27.03
C PHE A 288 -37.46 -6.60 -27.82
N ASP A 289 -36.79 -6.05 -28.85
CA ASP A 289 -35.75 -6.80 -29.59
C ASP A 289 -34.51 -7.11 -28.73
N LYS A 290 -34.38 -6.47 -27.54
CA LYS A 290 -33.29 -6.71 -26.56
C LYS A 290 -33.66 -7.72 -25.47
N ILE A 291 -34.91 -8.19 -25.43
CA ILE A 291 -35.32 -9.20 -24.48
C ILE A 291 -34.85 -10.57 -24.97
N ILE A 292 -34.01 -11.23 -24.14
CA ILE A 292 -33.51 -12.59 -24.41
C ILE A 292 -34.48 -13.63 -23.92
N GLY A 293 -35.19 -13.37 -22.80
CA GLY A 293 -36.16 -14.24 -22.22
C GLY A 293 -37.35 -13.50 -21.63
N GLN A 294 -38.52 -14.15 -21.61
CA GLN A 294 -39.73 -13.56 -21.01
C GLN A 294 -39.61 -13.59 -19.49
N GLY A 295 -39.99 -12.48 -18.84
CA GLY A 295 -40.15 -12.39 -17.40
C GLY A 295 -41.44 -13.06 -16.92
N GLY A 296 -41.59 -13.17 -15.61
CA GLY A 296 -42.80 -13.65 -14.94
C GLY A 296 -42.89 -13.09 -13.53
N GLY A 297 -44.13 -12.87 -13.05
CA GLY A 297 -44.35 -12.25 -11.74
C GLY A 297 -43.71 -10.85 -11.64
N PRO A 298 -42.74 -10.63 -10.74
CA PRO A 298 -42.08 -9.32 -10.59
C PRO A 298 -41.01 -9.04 -11.64
N VAL A 299 -40.55 -10.03 -12.42
CA VAL A 299 -39.52 -9.92 -13.44
C VAL A 299 -40.11 -9.42 -14.75
N LEU A 300 -39.71 -8.28 -15.25
CA LEU A 300 -40.23 -7.67 -16.49
C LEU A 300 -39.65 -8.30 -17.76
N GLY A 301 -38.45 -8.83 -17.68
CA GLY A 301 -37.75 -9.49 -18.78
C GLY A 301 -36.32 -9.80 -18.45
N LEU A 302 -35.68 -10.66 -19.27
CA LEU A 302 -34.28 -11.04 -19.17
C LEU A 302 -33.52 -10.36 -20.29
N PHE A 303 -32.42 -9.70 -19.98
CA PHE A 303 -31.65 -8.88 -20.90
C PHE A 303 -30.15 -9.20 -20.83
N SER A 304 -29.41 -8.90 -21.91
CA SER A 304 -27.95 -8.97 -21.90
C SER A 304 -27.32 -7.87 -21.03
N PRO A 305 -26.27 -8.16 -20.25
CA PRO A 305 -25.52 -7.12 -19.53
C PRO A 305 -25.05 -5.97 -20.42
N LYS A 306 -24.77 -6.23 -21.70
CA LYS A 306 -24.33 -5.24 -22.68
C LYS A 306 -25.42 -4.20 -23.03
N ASP A 307 -26.70 -4.56 -22.90
CA ASP A 307 -27.83 -3.69 -23.25
C ASP A 307 -28.32 -2.82 -22.09
N THR A 308 -27.85 -3.04 -20.86
CA THR A 308 -28.32 -2.35 -19.65
C THR A 308 -28.19 -0.83 -19.74
N ALA A 309 -27.08 -0.32 -20.26
CA ALA A 309 -26.85 1.10 -20.41
C ALA A 309 -27.87 1.76 -21.36
N VAL A 310 -28.17 1.09 -22.48
CA VAL A 310 -29.14 1.56 -23.50
C VAL A 310 -30.54 1.56 -22.92
N ILE A 311 -30.95 0.47 -22.25
CA ILE A 311 -32.26 0.32 -21.63
C ILE A 311 -32.46 1.34 -20.53
N ASN A 312 -31.46 1.55 -19.67
CA ASN A 312 -31.48 2.60 -18.65
C ASN A 312 -31.64 4.00 -19.28
N GLY A 313 -30.97 4.24 -20.40
CA GLY A 313 -31.11 5.48 -21.17
C GLY A 313 -32.57 5.68 -21.64
N TYR A 314 -33.19 4.63 -22.19
CA TYR A 314 -34.59 4.68 -22.63
C TYR A 314 -35.56 4.94 -21.46
N LEU A 315 -35.46 4.21 -20.39
CA LEU A 315 -36.35 4.28 -19.21
C LEU A 315 -36.19 5.57 -18.39
N LYS A 316 -35.07 6.30 -18.52
CA LYS A 316 -34.83 7.60 -17.87
C LYS A 316 -35.29 8.80 -18.67
N ARG A 317 -35.62 8.66 -19.96
CA ARG A 317 -36.07 9.75 -20.80
C ARG A 317 -37.39 10.37 -20.27
N ALA A 318 -37.50 11.68 -20.28
CA ALA A 318 -38.66 12.41 -19.77
C ALA A 318 -39.94 12.08 -20.56
N ASP A 319 -39.83 11.97 -21.90
CA ASP A 319 -40.95 11.63 -22.80
C ASP A 319 -41.47 10.19 -22.60
N ILE A 320 -40.61 9.26 -22.14
CA ILE A 320 -40.99 7.89 -21.76
C ILE A 320 -41.59 7.86 -20.37
N ARG A 321 -40.99 8.58 -19.40
CA ARG A 321 -41.50 8.63 -18.02
C ARG A 321 -42.94 9.18 -17.89
N ILE A 322 -43.34 10.08 -18.77
CA ILE A 322 -44.70 10.63 -18.81
C ILE A 322 -45.73 9.57 -19.16
N LEU A 323 -45.35 8.47 -19.82
CA LEU A 323 -46.26 7.37 -20.18
C LEU A 323 -46.67 6.49 -19.01
N LEU A 324 -46.03 6.63 -17.83
CA LEU A 324 -46.39 5.91 -16.60
C LEU A 324 -47.77 6.41 -16.11
N ALA A 325 -48.60 5.48 -15.64
CA ALA A 325 -49.84 5.79 -14.94
C ALA A 325 -49.61 6.65 -13.71
N ALA A 326 -50.61 7.40 -13.25
CA ALA A 326 -50.48 8.33 -12.12
C ALA A 326 -49.95 7.69 -10.84
N ASP A 327 -50.34 6.49 -10.54
CA ASP A 327 -49.94 5.63 -9.41
C ASP A 327 -48.54 5.03 -9.63
N GLN A 328 -48.09 4.89 -10.87
CA GLN A 328 -46.79 4.32 -11.24
C GLN A 328 -45.73 5.41 -11.50
N ARG A 329 -46.05 6.72 -11.38
CA ARG A 329 -45.21 7.85 -11.72
C ARG A 329 -43.82 7.79 -11.12
N TYR A 330 -43.68 7.21 -9.93
CA TYR A 330 -42.42 7.12 -9.20
C TYR A 330 -41.79 5.72 -9.31
N ALA A 331 -42.22 4.87 -10.23
CA ALA A 331 -41.63 3.55 -10.43
C ALA A 331 -40.12 3.65 -10.63
N LYS A 332 -39.35 2.81 -9.87
CA LYS A 332 -37.90 2.71 -9.97
C LYS A 332 -37.54 1.41 -10.68
N PHE A 333 -36.85 1.51 -11.82
CA PHE A 333 -36.38 0.35 -12.57
C PHE A 333 -34.99 -0.03 -12.11
N VAL A 334 -34.80 -1.31 -11.71
CA VAL A 334 -33.53 -1.85 -11.16
C VAL A 334 -33.26 -3.24 -11.74
N TRP A 335 -31.98 -3.61 -11.75
CA TRP A 335 -31.52 -4.90 -12.26
C TRP A 335 -31.35 -5.92 -11.15
N GLY A 336 -31.56 -7.21 -11.47
CA GLY A 336 -31.23 -8.32 -10.61
C GLY A 336 -29.77 -8.73 -10.70
N MET A 337 -29.39 -9.74 -9.90
CA MET A 337 -28.10 -10.39 -9.97
C MET A 337 -27.88 -11.04 -11.34
N PRO A 338 -26.64 -11.09 -11.89
CA PRO A 338 -26.34 -11.85 -13.08
C PRO A 338 -26.66 -13.33 -12.90
N THR A 339 -27.41 -13.91 -13.85
CA THR A 339 -27.78 -15.33 -13.85
C THR A 339 -27.36 -15.96 -15.17
N ILE A 340 -26.90 -17.19 -15.13
CA ILE A 340 -26.55 -17.94 -16.35
C ILE A 340 -27.76 -18.78 -16.77
N ILE A 341 -28.22 -18.55 -17.99
CA ILE A 341 -29.29 -19.39 -18.60
C ILE A 341 -28.75 -20.09 -19.86
N LYS A 342 -29.35 -21.21 -20.22
CA LYS A 342 -29.03 -21.84 -21.52
C LYS A 342 -29.93 -21.27 -22.59
N ASP A 343 -29.32 -20.77 -23.66
CA ASP A 343 -30.04 -20.29 -24.83
C ASP A 343 -30.65 -21.46 -25.63
N ALA A 344 -31.42 -21.16 -26.66
CA ALA A 344 -32.05 -22.16 -27.54
C ALA A 344 -31.04 -23.09 -28.23
N LYS A 345 -29.72 -22.79 -28.21
CA LYS A 345 -28.62 -23.57 -28.76
C LYS A 345 -27.77 -24.25 -27.69
N ALA A 346 -28.31 -24.34 -26.45
CA ALA A 346 -27.66 -24.92 -25.26
C ALA A 346 -26.31 -24.26 -24.87
N LYS A 347 -26.09 -22.99 -25.29
CA LYS A 347 -24.94 -22.19 -24.83
C LYS A 347 -25.28 -21.43 -23.57
N ASP A 348 -24.37 -21.37 -22.63
CA ASP A 348 -24.52 -20.59 -21.41
C ASP A 348 -24.44 -19.08 -21.78
N VAL A 349 -25.50 -18.36 -21.44
CA VAL A 349 -25.61 -16.91 -21.67
C VAL A 349 -25.91 -16.22 -20.33
N GLU A 350 -25.09 -15.23 -20.01
CA GLU A 350 -25.32 -14.39 -18.83
C GLU A 350 -26.42 -13.38 -19.12
N VAL A 351 -27.40 -13.34 -18.23
CA VAL A 351 -28.56 -12.43 -18.33
C VAL A 351 -28.80 -11.70 -17.01
N LEU A 352 -29.47 -10.55 -17.11
CA LEU A 352 -29.94 -9.76 -15.98
C LEU A 352 -31.45 -9.64 -16.02
N GLU A 353 -32.09 -9.78 -14.87
CA GLU A 353 -33.53 -9.59 -14.66
C GLU A 353 -33.84 -8.13 -14.45
N LEU A 354 -34.83 -7.58 -15.14
CA LEU A 354 -35.30 -6.20 -14.92
C LEU A 354 -36.53 -6.22 -14.01
N TYR A 355 -36.50 -5.38 -12.96
CA TYR A 355 -37.58 -5.17 -12.01
C TYR A 355 -38.11 -3.76 -12.02
N ALA A 356 -39.40 -3.57 -11.69
CA ALA A 356 -39.98 -2.26 -11.38
C ALA A 356 -40.45 -2.23 -9.92
N LEU A 357 -39.86 -1.34 -9.14
CA LEU A 357 -40.17 -1.14 -7.72
C LEU A 357 -41.26 -0.07 -7.57
N LYS A 358 -42.15 -0.22 -6.57
CA LYS A 358 -43.16 0.76 -6.19
C LYS A 358 -42.47 1.91 -5.41
N GLY A 359 -41.95 2.87 -6.16
CA GLY A 359 -41.30 4.06 -5.62
C GLY A 359 -42.30 5.11 -5.12
N ASN A 360 -41.82 6.07 -4.38
CA ASN A 360 -42.54 7.24 -3.87
C ASN A 360 -41.84 8.55 -4.26
N ARG A 361 -42.48 9.69 -3.95
CA ARG A 361 -41.94 11.02 -4.28
C ARG A 361 -40.53 11.27 -3.70
N ASP A 362 -40.28 10.75 -2.53
CA ASP A 362 -39.04 10.98 -1.76
C ASP A 362 -37.98 9.89 -2.02
N ASN A 363 -38.28 8.90 -2.87
CA ASN A 363 -37.44 7.73 -3.17
C ASN A 363 -36.93 7.01 -1.90
N VAL A 364 -37.81 6.86 -0.92
CA VAL A 364 -37.53 6.16 0.34
C VAL A 364 -38.09 4.75 0.30
N PRO A 365 -37.34 3.69 0.65
CA PRO A 365 -37.84 2.32 0.67
C PRO A 365 -38.95 2.12 1.70
N ALA A 366 -39.77 1.13 1.50
CA ALA A 366 -40.79 0.76 2.48
C ALA A 366 -40.16 0.39 3.83
N MET A 367 -38.99 -0.22 3.80
CA MET A 367 -38.17 -0.48 4.98
C MET A 367 -36.67 -0.47 4.59
N ALA A 368 -35.83 0.16 5.40
CA ALA A 368 -34.39 0.18 5.21
C ALA A 368 -33.69 -0.86 6.09
N GLY A 369 -32.52 -1.35 5.68
CA GLY A 369 -31.77 -2.42 6.35
C GLY A 369 -31.21 -2.07 7.73
N GLY A 370 -31.22 -0.80 8.16
CA GLY A 370 -30.77 -0.40 9.50
C GLY A 370 -31.54 -1.06 10.67
N VAL A 371 -32.66 -1.72 10.37
CA VAL A 371 -33.45 -2.50 11.36
C VAL A 371 -32.94 -3.93 11.55
N VAL A 372 -32.05 -4.42 10.68
CA VAL A 372 -31.45 -5.77 10.78
C VAL A 372 -30.37 -5.72 11.86
N THR A 373 -30.47 -6.59 12.85
CA THR A 373 -29.58 -6.67 14.01
C THR A 373 -28.57 -7.82 13.88
N ASP A 374 -28.95 -8.90 13.18
CA ASP A 374 -28.09 -10.04 12.93
C ASP A 374 -28.48 -10.72 11.61
N ALA A 375 -27.50 -11.37 10.96
CA ALA A 375 -27.68 -12.16 9.77
C ALA A 375 -26.71 -13.35 9.76
N SER A 376 -27.13 -14.50 9.28
CA SER A 376 -26.31 -15.70 9.17
C SER A 376 -26.65 -16.49 7.91
N ASP A 377 -25.63 -17.11 7.32
CA ASP A 377 -25.82 -18.07 6.25
C ASP A 377 -26.54 -19.33 6.78
N THR A 378 -27.45 -19.88 6.02
CA THR A 378 -28.28 -21.03 6.36
C THR A 378 -28.67 -21.78 5.08
N PHE A 379 -29.51 -22.80 5.23
CA PHE A 379 -30.15 -23.49 4.11
C PHE A 379 -31.67 -23.40 4.24
N ASP A 380 -32.33 -23.16 3.12
CA ASP A 380 -33.81 -23.14 3.06
C ASP A 380 -34.42 -24.54 3.25
N GLN A 381 -35.76 -24.63 3.27
CA GLN A 381 -36.49 -25.89 3.45
C GLN A 381 -36.23 -26.90 2.31
N MET A 382 -35.70 -26.45 1.15
CA MET A 382 -35.36 -27.31 0.02
C MET A 382 -33.86 -27.66 0.00
N GLY A 383 -33.10 -27.23 1.02
CA GLY A 383 -31.64 -27.45 1.12
C GLY A 383 -30.79 -26.51 0.23
N LYS A 384 -31.37 -25.44 -0.31
CA LYS A 384 -30.61 -24.41 -1.05
C LYS A 384 -29.98 -23.39 -0.09
N PRO A 385 -28.79 -22.83 -0.40
CA PRO A 385 -28.22 -21.79 0.41
C PRO A 385 -29.12 -20.55 0.54
N ALA A 386 -29.26 -20.03 1.76
CA ALA A 386 -30.12 -18.91 2.11
C ALA A 386 -29.48 -18.05 3.20
N VAL A 387 -30.02 -16.87 3.48
CA VAL A 387 -29.54 -15.97 4.55
C VAL A 387 -30.68 -15.74 5.54
N SER A 388 -30.51 -16.20 6.78
CA SER A 388 -31.38 -15.85 7.89
C SER A 388 -31.06 -14.46 8.41
N MET A 389 -32.08 -13.62 8.65
CA MET A 389 -31.91 -12.30 9.24
C MET A 389 -32.84 -12.09 10.44
N GLN A 390 -32.35 -11.33 11.42
CA GLN A 390 -33.11 -10.93 12.62
C GLN A 390 -33.23 -9.42 12.65
N MET A 391 -34.39 -8.90 12.95
CA MET A 391 -34.71 -7.47 13.01
C MET A 391 -34.92 -7.01 14.46
N ASN A 392 -34.73 -5.70 14.72
CA ASN A 392 -35.15 -5.10 16.00
C ASN A 392 -36.65 -4.97 16.11
N GLY A 393 -37.16 -4.56 17.29
CA GLY A 393 -38.60 -4.48 17.54
C GLY A 393 -39.36 -3.54 16.61
N GLN A 394 -38.74 -2.44 16.15
CA GLN A 394 -39.37 -1.54 15.18
C GLN A 394 -39.42 -2.16 13.80
N GLY A 395 -38.31 -2.80 13.39
CA GLY A 395 -38.20 -3.51 12.11
C GLY A 395 -39.21 -4.67 12.05
N ALA A 396 -39.38 -5.41 13.15
CA ALA A 396 -40.34 -6.52 13.22
C ALA A 396 -41.77 -6.05 12.93
N LYS A 397 -42.20 -4.92 13.50
CA LYS A 397 -43.54 -4.36 13.20
C LYS A 397 -43.67 -3.90 11.74
N SER A 398 -42.67 -3.13 11.25
CA SER A 398 -42.69 -2.67 9.85
C SER A 398 -42.65 -3.83 8.86
N TRP A 399 -41.94 -4.94 9.20
CA TRP A 399 -41.87 -6.12 8.39
C TRP A 399 -43.23 -6.88 8.37
N GLU A 400 -43.86 -7.00 9.50
CA GLU A 400 -45.21 -7.60 9.62
C GLU A 400 -46.24 -6.81 8.78
N GLU A 401 -46.22 -5.46 8.85
CA GLU A 401 -47.08 -4.60 8.05
C GLU A 401 -46.82 -4.73 6.55
N LEU A 402 -45.51 -4.71 6.15
CA LEU A 402 -45.08 -4.81 4.75
C LEU A 402 -45.45 -6.17 4.15
N THR A 403 -45.16 -7.25 4.87
CA THR A 403 -45.49 -8.62 4.44
C THR A 403 -47.02 -8.88 4.46
N GLY A 404 -47.76 -8.27 5.40
CA GLY A 404 -49.22 -8.28 5.43
C GLY A 404 -49.85 -7.60 4.22
N ARG A 405 -49.37 -6.42 3.82
CA ARG A 405 -49.78 -5.74 2.57
C ARG A 405 -49.45 -6.59 1.33
N ALA A 406 -48.23 -7.09 1.26
CA ALA A 406 -47.79 -7.91 0.13
C ALA A 406 -48.62 -9.19 -0.02
N PHE A 407 -48.97 -9.82 1.09
CA PHE A 407 -49.87 -10.98 1.10
C PHE A 407 -51.26 -10.63 0.56
N THR A 408 -51.85 -9.54 1.04
CA THR A 408 -53.21 -9.12 0.65
C THR A 408 -53.27 -8.71 -0.82
N GLN A 409 -52.23 -8.02 -1.32
CA GLN A 409 -52.11 -7.55 -2.69
C GLN A 409 -51.54 -8.61 -3.65
N LYS A 410 -51.13 -9.76 -3.12
CA LYS A 410 -50.38 -10.81 -3.84
C LYS A 410 -49.12 -10.22 -4.56
N SER A 411 -48.50 -9.21 -3.98
CA SER A 411 -47.27 -8.56 -4.52
C SER A 411 -46.01 -9.25 -4.00
N ASN A 412 -44.88 -8.95 -4.63
CA ASN A 412 -43.56 -9.43 -4.21
C ASN A 412 -42.84 -8.34 -3.46
N ILE A 413 -41.91 -8.71 -2.57
CA ILE A 413 -41.02 -7.78 -1.88
C ILE A 413 -39.60 -8.00 -2.41
N ALA A 414 -39.10 -7.03 -3.15
CA ALA A 414 -37.72 -7.02 -3.61
C ALA A 414 -36.78 -6.69 -2.45
N ILE A 415 -35.76 -7.52 -2.29
CA ILE A 415 -34.64 -7.33 -1.38
C ILE A 415 -33.49 -6.73 -2.23
N VAL A 416 -33.29 -5.44 -2.07
CA VAL A 416 -32.35 -4.65 -2.89
C VAL A 416 -31.14 -4.29 -2.04
N LEU A 417 -29.96 -4.54 -2.56
CA LEU A 417 -28.70 -4.16 -1.95
C LEU A 417 -27.88 -3.33 -2.97
N ASP A 418 -27.55 -2.10 -2.64
CA ASP A 418 -26.79 -1.19 -3.51
C ASP A 418 -27.39 -1.08 -4.94
N ASP A 419 -28.70 -0.86 -5.04
CA ASP A 419 -29.47 -0.78 -6.29
C ASP A 419 -29.49 -2.06 -7.16
N VAL A 420 -29.14 -3.23 -6.59
CA VAL A 420 -29.27 -4.54 -7.23
C VAL A 420 -30.29 -5.39 -6.49
N VAL A 421 -31.24 -6.01 -7.20
CA VAL A 421 -32.20 -6.94 -6.63
C VAL A 421 -31.54 -8.30 -6.46
N TYR A 422 -31.41 -8.74 -5.21
CA TYR A 422 -30.87 -10.06 -4.86
C TYR A 422 -31.96 -11.14 -4.91
N SER A 423 -33.17 -10.79 -4.51
CA SER A 423 -34.35 -11.69 -4.52
C SER A 423 -35.61 -10.86 -4.45
N ALA A 424 -36.70 -11.36 -5.01
CA ALA A 424 -38.03 -10.74 -4.93
C ALA A 424 -39.12 -11.78 -4.61
N PRO A 425 -39.10 -12.43 -3.41
CA PRO A 425 -40.05 -13.45 -3.02
C PRO A 425 -41.45 -12.88 -2.87
N GLY A 426 -42.46 -13.69 -3.18
CA GLY A 426 -43.85 -13.46 -2.82
C GLY A 426 -44.14 -13.94 -1.39
N VAL A 427 -45.11 -13.32 -0.71
CA VAL A 427 -45.56 -13.72 0.62
C VAL A 427 -46.74 -14.67 0.48
N SER A 428 -46.55 -15.94 0.86
CA SER A 428 -47.59 -17.00 0.68
C SER A 428 -48.32 -17.35 1.97
N SER A 429 -47.72 -17.16 3.14
CA SER A 429 -48.23 -17.65 4.44
C SER A 429 -48.81 -16.57 5.35
N GLY A 430 -49.04 -15.36 4.86
CA GLY A 430 -49.57 -14.25 5.66
C GLY A 430 -48.48 -13.33 6.22
N PRO A 431 -48.85 -12.38 7.10
CA PRO A 431 -47.88 -11.45 7.73
C PRO A 431 -46.81 -12.23 8.50
N ILE A 432 -45.52 -11.82 8.33
CA ILE A 432 -44.41 -12.45 9.03
C ILE A 432 -44.12 -11.61 10.30
N SER A 433 -44.52 -12.15 11.44
CA SER A 433 -44.33 -11.51 12.76
C SER A 433 -43.02 -11.98 13.42
N GLY A 434 -42.56 -11.24 14.46
CA GLY A 434 -41.39 -11.61 15.27
C GLY A 434 -40.03 -11.19 14.70
N GLY A 435 -40.00 -10.58 13.50
CA GLY A 435 -38.79 -9.97 12.92
C GLY A 435 -37.69 -10.93 12.49
N ARG A 436 -37.99 -12.24 12.41
CA ARG A 436 -37.09 -13.23 11.79
C ARG A 436 -37.56 -13.54 10.40
N SER A 437 -36.68 -13.47 9.43
CA SER A 437 -36.98 -13.76 8.04
C SER A 437 -35.78 -14.40 7.34
N GLU A 438 -36.03 -15.00 6.19
CA GLU A 438 -35.04 -15.67 5.37
C GLU A 438 -35.03 -15.08 3.97
N ILE A 439 -33.84 -14.81 3.47
CA ILE A 439 -33.59 -14.38 2.10
C ILE A 439 -33.20 -15.62 1.31
N SER A 440 -34.14 -16.11 0.51
CA SER A 440 -33.93 -17.23 -0.40
C SER A 440 -33.86 -16.75 -1.84
N GLY A 441 -33.10 -17.46 -2.66
CA GLY A 441 -32.87 -17.15 -4.08
C GLY A 441 -31.97 -18.20 -4.72
N ASP A 442 -31.45 -17.92 -5.89
CA ASP A 442 -30.53 -18.83 -6.56
C ASP A 442 -29.08 -18.45 -6.15
N PHE A 443 -28.77 -18.70 -4.87
CA PHE A 443 -27.47 -18.38 -4.28
C PHE A 443 -26.58 -19.61 -4.20
N ASP A 444 -25.25 -19.38 -4.34
CA ASP A 444 -24.24 -20.32 -3.86
C ASP A 444 -23.88 -20.05 -2.37
N VAL A 445 -23.13 -20.97 -1.75
CA VAL A 445 -22.73 -20.88 -0.33
C VAL A 445 -21.83 -19.67 -0.08
N THR A 446 -21.02 -19.28 -1.04
CA THR A 446 -20.11 -18.12 -0.91
C THR A 446 -20.89 -16.81 -0.93
N GLN A 447 -21.86 -16.70 -1.83
CA GLN A 447 -22.74 -15.52 -1.93
C GLN A 447 -23.57 -15.33 -0.66
N THR A 448 -24.11 -16.42 -0.07
CA THR A 448 -24.86 -16.31 1.19
C THR A 448 -24.00 -15.91 2.36
N LYS A 449 -22.77 -16.43 2.47
CA LYS A 449 -21.78 -15.99 3.47
C LYS A 449 -21.45 -14.50 3.33
N ASP A 450 -21.17 -14.03 2.11
CA ASP A 450 -20.85 -12.64 1.85
C ASP A 450 -22.01 -11.72 2.19
N LEU A 451 -23.20 -12.07 1.73
CA LEU A 451 -24.43 -11.31 2.02
C LEU A 451 -24.69 -11.23 3.53
N ALA A 452 -24.61 -12.36 4.24
CA ALA A 452 -24.77 -12.40 5.69
C ALA A 452 -23.73 -11.53 6.42
N ASN A 453 -22.46 -11.57 5.99
CA ASN A 453 -21.39 -10.77 6.58
C ASN A 453 -21.60 -9.26 6.34
N VAL A 454 -21.99 -8.88 5.13
CA VAL A 454 -22.28 -7.49 4.77
C VAL A 454 -23.46 -6.95 5.57
N LEU A 455 -24.55 -7.73 5.70
CA LEU A 455 -25.73 -7.34 6.47
C LEU A 455 -25.43 -7.20 7.96
N ARG A 456 -24.64 -8.13 8.52
CA ARG A 456 -24.21 -8.08 9.94
C ARG A 456 -23.26 -6.92 10.23
N ALA A 457 -22.36 -6.59 9.31
CA ALA A 457 -21.42 -5.45 9.46
C ALA A 457 -22.14 -4.10 9.41
N GLY A 458 -23.26 -4.03 8.69
CA GLY A 458 -24.06 -2.83 8.54
C GLY A 458 -23.69 -1.95 7.36
N LYS A 459 -24.47 -0.88 7.17
CA LYS A 459 -24.34 0.08 6.08
C LYS A 459 -23.13 1.01 6.29
N LEU A 460 -22.36 1.28 5.23
CA LEU A 460 -21.42 2.38 5.21
C LEU A 460 -22.16 3.74 5.15
N PRO A 461 -21.70 4.76 5.90
CA PRO A 461 -22.34 6.09 5.88
C PRO A 461 -22.17 6.80 4.53
N ALA A 462 -21.16 6.44 3.73
CA ALA A 462 -20.91 6.94 2.41
C ALA A 462 -20.19 5.89 1.55
N ALA A 463 -20.12 6.10 0.25
CA ALA A 463 -19.36 5.25 -0.65
C ALA A 463 -17.85 5.26 -0.28
N ALA A 464 -17.20 4.13 -0.49
CA ALA A 464 -15.75 3.96 -0.30
C ALA A 464 -15.13 3.65 -1.67
N ASP A 465 -14.40 4.62 -2.22
CA ASP A 465 -13.75 4.48 -3.52
C ASP A 465 -12.31 3.99 -3.36
N ILE A 466 -11.90 3.01 -4.17
CA ILE A 466 -10.51 2.54 -4.20
C ILE A 466 -9.67 3.55 -4.98
N VAL A 467 -8.88 4.36 -4.28
CA VAL A 467 -7.99 5.38 -4.87
C VAL A 467 -6.58 4.86 -5.14
N GLN A 468 -6.18 3.80 -4.44
CA GLN A 468 -4.96 3.05 -4.70
C GLN A 468 -5.24 1.57 -4.49
N SER A 469 -4.68 0.72 -5.32
CA SER A 469 -4.70 -0.73 -5.11
C SER A 469 -3.40 -1.36 -5.59
N GLU A 470 -2.96 -2.37 -4.86
CA GLU A 470 -1.85 -3.22 -5.22
C GLU A 470 -2.23 -4.68 -4.99
N VAL A 471 -2.02 -5.50 -5.99
CA VAL A 471 -2.29 -6.94 -5.97
C VAL A 471 -1.01 -7.66 -6.30
N VAL A 472 -0.60 -8.59 -5.45
CA VAL A 472 0.62 -9.39 -5.62
C VAL A 472 0.27 -10.86 -5.62
N GLY A 473 0.74 -11.58 -6.63
CA GLY A 473 0.57 -13.03 -6.71
C GLY A 473 1.49 -13.78 -5.72
N PRO A 474 1.04 -14.92 -5.16
CA PRO A 474 1.81 -15.66 -4.16
C PRO A 474 3.14 -16.20 -4.66
N SER A 475 3.25 -16.49 -5.95
CA SER A 475 4.50 -16.97 -6.55
C SER A 475 5.62 -15.95 -6.54
N LEU A 476 5.28 -14.67 -6.79
CA LEU A 476 6.24 -13.57 -6.74
C LEU A 476 6.74 -13.37 -5.30
N GLY A 477 5.84 -13.48 -4.32
CA GLY A 477 6.19 -13.43 -2.91
C GLY A 477 7.13 -14.56 -2.50
N GLN A 478 6.91 -15.80 -2.96
CA GLN A 478 7.78 -16.93 -2.65
C GLN A 478 9.18 -16.76 -3.28
N GLU A 479 9.27 -16.34 -4.56
CA GLU A 479 10.54 -16.04 -5.20
C GLU A 479 11.31 -14.93 -4.44
N ALA A 480 10.61 -13.92 -3.95
CA ALA A 480 11.20 -12.84 -3.16
C ALA A 480 11.73 -13.32 -1.80
N ILE A 481 10.99 -14.21 -1.11
CA ILE A 481 11.45 -14.85 0.16
C ILE A 481 12.70 -15.67 -0.09
N ASP A 482 12.70 -16.53 -1.10
CA ASP A 482 13.82 -17.46 -1.37
C ASP A 482 15.09 -16.66 -1.73
N ASN A 483 14.98 -15.69 -2.63
CA ASN A 483 16.10 -14.84 -3.03
C ASN A 483 16.58 -13.95 -1.88
N GLY A 484 15.67 -13.32 -1.14
CA GLY A 484 15.99 -12.47 0.00
C GLY A 484 16.66 -13.25 1.14
N THR A 485 16.15 -14.43 1.48
CA THR A 485 16.71 -15.29 2.55
C THR A 485 18.08 -15.83 2.18
N ASN A 486 18.25 -16.33 0.95
CA ASN A 486 19.53 -16.84 0.48
C ASN A 486 20.60 -15.74 0.45
N SER A 487 20.24 -14.55 -0.03
CA SER A 487 21.13 -13.37 -0.03
C SER A 487 21.51 -12.96 1.40
N ALA A 488 20.53 -12.96 2.33
CA ALA A 488 20.76 -12.62 3.72
C ALA A 488 21.73 -13.60 4.39
N LEU A 489 21.54 -14.91 4.21
CA LEU A 489 22.39 -15.95 4.77
C LEU A 489 23.81 -15.87 4.20
N LEU A 490 23.96 -15.64 2.88
CA LEU A 490 25.27 -15.47 2.25
C LEU A 490 25.97 -14.20 2.76
N GLY A 491 25.23 -13.07 2.88
CA GLY A 491 25.75 -11.83 3.43
C GLY A 491 26.23 -11.99 4.87
N LEU A 492 25.41 -12.62 5.71
CA LEU A 492 25.75 -12.95 7.10
C LEU A 492 27.02 -13.80 7.19
N PHE A 493 27.12 -14.82 6.35
CA PHE A 493 28.30 -15.70 6.32
C PHE A 493 29.59 -14.93 5.96
N ILE A 494 29.53 -14.09 4.90
CA ILE A 494 30.72 -13.36 4.44
C ILE A 494 31.14 -12.30 5.45
N VAL A 495 30.19 -11.53 6.03
CA VAL A 495 30.52 -10.56 7.09
C VAL A 495 31.08 -11.25 8.32
N SER A 496 30.49 -12.36 8.75
CA SER A 496 30.96 -13.15 9.87
C SER A 496 32.38 -13.68 9.63
N LEU A 497 32.66 -14.16 8.43
CA LEU A 497 33.98 -14.61 8.03
C LEU A 497 35.01 -13.47 8.03
N TRP A 498 34.61 -12.29 7.49
CA TRP A 498 35.45 -11.09 7.51
C TRP A 498 35.82 -10.68 8.93
N MET A 499 34.86 -10.64 9.83
CA MET A 499 35.09 -10.31 11.25
C MET A 499 36.12 -11.23 11.91
N VAL A 500 36.04 -12.55 11.63
CA VAL A 500 37.01 -13.52 12.17
C VAL A 500 38.39 -13.36 11.53
N ILE A 501 38.47 -13.18 10.22
CA ILE A 501 39.72 -12.98 9.47
C ILE A 501 40.43 -11.71 9.95
N TYR A 502 39.69 -10.62 10.18
CA TYR A 502 40.26 -9.32 10.52
C TYR A 502 40.56 -9.18 12.03
N TYR A 503 39.59 -9.53 12.91
CA TYR A 503 39.66 -9.33 14.37
C TYR A 503 39.98 -10.61 15.17
N GLY A 504 40.15 -11.75 14.51
CA GLY A 504 40.51 -13.02 15.14
C GLY A 504 39.47 -13.46 16.21
N LYS A 505 39.96 -13.75 17.46
CA LYS A 505 39.09 -14.20 18.55
C LYS A 505 38.01 -13.18 18.93
N ALA A 506 38.32 -11.88 18.88
CA ALA A 506 37.33 -10.85 19.13
C ALA A 506 36.21 -10.82 18.06
N GLY A 507 36.55 -11.13 16.80
CA GLY A 507 35.57 -11.32 15.74
C GLY A 507 34.57 -12.45 16.01
N TRP A 508 34.97 -13.54 16.62
CA TRP A 508 34.06 -14.60 17.07
C TRP A 508 33.02 -14.09 18.09
N TYR A 509 33.43 -13.24 19.03
CA TYR A 509 32.52 -12.67 20.03
C TYR A 509 31.54 -11.66 19.39
N SER A 510 31.97 -10.91 18.39
CA SER A 510 31.10 -10.08 17.58
C SER A 510 30.06 -10.92 16.81
N ASN A 511 30.46 -12.07 16.25
CA ASN A 511 29.53 -12.95 15.54
C ASN A 511 28.46 -13.57 16.48
N ILE A 512 28.85 -13.92 17.73
CA ILE A 512 27.88 -14.36 18.73
C ILE A 512 26.90 -13.24 19.06
N ALA A 513 27.40 -12.00 19.24
CA ALA A 513 26.55 -10.84 19.47
C ALA A 513 25.60 -10.58 18.27
N LEU A 514 26.08 -10.75 17.04
CA LEU A 514 25.28 -10.65 15.82
C LEU A 514 24.17 -11.71 15.75
N ALA A 515 24.48 -12.97 16.09
CA ALA A 515 23.48 -14.04 16.15
C ALA A 515 22.40 -13.77 17.21
N VAL A 516 22.81 -13.28 18.39
CA VAL A 516 21.88 -12.88 19.46
C VAL A 516 21.06 -11.66 19.02
N ASN A 517 21.65 -10.71 18.27
CA ASN A 517 20.94 -9.56 17.71
C ASN A 517 19.80 -10.00 16.78
N LEU A 518 20.06 -10.92 15.86
CA LEU A 518 19.03 -11.45 14.97
C LEU A 518 17.92 -12.17 15.76
N LEU A 519 18.29 -12.96 16.77
CA LEU A 519 17.30 -13.62 17.63
C LEU A 519 16.39 -12.58 18.32
N PHE A 520 16.95 -11.51 18.84
CA PHE A 520 16.19 -10.46 19.52
C PHE A 520 15.34 -9.66 18.54
N LEU A 521 15.89 -9.31 17.39
CA LEU A 521 15.17 -8.61 16.32
C LEU A 521 13.92 -9.39 15.90
N PHE A 522 14.08 -10.66 15.53
CA PHE A 522 12.94 -11.50 15.15
C PHE A 522 11.97 -11.76 16.31
N GLY A 523 12.49 -11.94 17.54
CA GLY A 523 11.66 -12.09 18.73
C GLY A 523 10.78 -10.87 19.01
N ILE A 524 11.33 -9.66 18.89
CA ILE A 524 10.58 -8.41 19.07
C ILE A 524 9.56 -8.25 17.94
N LEU A 525 9.96 -8.44 16.66
CA LEU A 525 9.05 -8.33 15.51
C LEU A 525 7.83 -9.26 15.68
N ALA A 526 8.06 -10.51 16.08
CA ALA A 526 6.98 -11.45 16.37
C ALA A 526 6.10 -11.00 17.54
N SER A 527 6.72 -10.44 18.60
CA SER A 527 6.04 -10.05 19.83
C SER A 527 5.10 -8.86 19.65
N ILE A 528 5.48 -7.89 18.81
CA ILE A 528 4.67 -6.71 18.52
C ILE A 528 3.71 -6.90 17.33
N GLY A 529 3.72 -8.11 16.72
CA GLY A 529 2.91 -8.39 15.53
C GLY A 529 3.30 -7.55 14.31
N ALA A 530 4.59 -7.18 14.19
CA ALA A 530 5.06 -6.40 13.06
C ALA A 530 4.96 -7.17 11.74
N VAL A 531 4.62 -6.48 10.66
CA VAL A 531 4.51 -7.07 9.33
C VAL A 531 5.89 -7.09 8.66
N LEU A 532 6.39 -8.27 8.32
CA LEU A 532 7.62 -8.45 7.56
C LEU A 532 7.34 -8.26 6.07
N THR A 533 7.94 -7.24 5.47
CA THR A 533 7.82 -6.89 4.05
C THR A 533 9.13 -7.19 3.31
N LEU A 534 9.14 -7.17 1.98
CA LEU A 534 10.34 -7.36 1.19
C LEU A 534 11.41 -6.26 1.47
N PRO A 535 11.06 -4.95 1.50
CA PRO A 535 11.98 -3.94 2.03
C PRO A 535 12.35 -4.18 3.50
N GLY A 536 11.45 -4.75 4.31
CA GLY A 536 11.73 -5.14 5.69
C GLY A 536 12.84 -6.19 5.79
N ILE A 537 12.87 -7.19 4.90
CA ILE A 537 13.98 -8.15 4.79
C ILE A 537 15.29 -7.41 4.43
N ALA A 538 15.24 -6.47 3.48
CA ALA A 538 16.40 -5.63 3.16
C ALA A 538 16.85 -4.81 4.37
N GLY A 539 15.93 -4.30 5.20
CA GLY A 539 16.21 -3.65 6.48
C GLY A 539 16.90 -4.57 7.48
N ILE A 540 16.47 -5.83 7.60
CA ILE A 540 17.15 -6.84 8.45
C ILE A 540 18.57 -7.07 7.97
N VAL A 541 18.77 -7.24 6.67
CA VAL A 541 20.09 -7.47 6.08
C VAL A 541 20.99 -6.24 6.24
N LEU A 542 20.45 -5.04 6.10
CA LEU A 542 21.14 -3.80 6.40
C LEU A 542 21.57 -3.74 7.87
N THR A 543 20.69 -4.13 8.78
CA THR A 543 21.02 -4.16 10.22
C THR A 543 22.07 -5.20 10.58
N MET A 544 22.24 -6.30 9.82
CA MET A 544 23.36 -7.22 9.98
C MET A 544 24.71 -6.52 9.76
N GLY A 545 24.81 -5.66 8.76
CA GLY A 545 26.00 -4.85 8.52
C GLY A 545 26.23 -3.84 9.63
N THR A 546 25.20 -3.07 10.02
CA THR A 546 25.33 -2.07 11.09
C THR A 546 25.51 -2.68 12.49
N ALA A 547 25.05 -3.91 12.71
CA ALA A 547 25.22 -4.58 14.00
C ALA A 547 26.70 -4.90 14.36
N VAL A 548 27.58 -4.98 13.36
CA VAL A 548 29.01 -5.16 13.61
C VAL A 548 29.75 -3.83 13.75
N ASP A 549 29.17 -2.70 13.30
CA ASP A 549 29.81 -1.39 13.29
C ASP A 549 30.22 -0.92 14.70
N ALA A 550 29.33 -1.03 15.67
CA ALA A 550 29.65 -0.66 17.05
C ALA A 550 30.80 -1.52 17.61
N ASN A 551 30.84 -2.82 17.27
CA ASN A 551 31.95 -3.69 17.65
C ASN A 551 33.26 -3.30 16.95
N ILE A 552 33.21 -2.94 15.65
CA ILE A 552 34.38 -2.44 14.89
C ILE A 552 34.92 -1.20 15.57
N ILE A 553 34.07 -0.23 15.92
CA ILE A 553 34.45 1.00 16.61
C ILE A 553 35.17 0.72 17.92
N ILE A 554 34.59 -0.17 18.75
CA ILE A 554 35.17 -0.56 20.05
C ILE A 554 36.50 -1.29 19.85
N TYR A 555 36.59 -2.22 18.89
CA TYR A 555 37.80 -3.03 18.68
C TYR A 555 38.93 -2.18 18.07
N GLU A 556 38.65 -1.28 17.15
CA GLU A 556 39.67 -0.35 16.65
C GLU A 556 40.16 0.56 17.77
N ARG A 557 39.31 1.05 18.66
CA ARG A 557 39.70 1.79 19.85
C ARG A 557 40.56 0.97 20.78
N ALA A 558 40.21 -0.30 21.04
CA ALA A 558 41.02 -1.20 21.86
C ALA A 558 42.42 -1.45 21.26
N LYS A 559 42.53 -1.57 19.92
CA LYS A 559 43.80 -1.67 19.21
C LYS A 559 44.69 -0.42 19.40
N GLU A 560 44.10 0.78 19.33
CA GLU A 560 44.79 2.04 19.56
C GLU A 560 45.33 2.10 20.99
N GLU A 561 44.53 1.80 22.01
CA GLU A 561 44.90 1.84 23.41
C GLU A 561 45.99 0.79 23.74
N LEU A 562 45.92 -0.41 23.14
CA LEU A 562 46.95 -1.45 23.26
C LEU A 562 48.30 -1.01 22.61
N ARG A 563 48.23 -0.30 21.44
CA ARG A 563 49.39 0.26 20.78
C ARG A 563 50.03 1.38 21.62
N ALA A 564 49.20 2.12 22.35
CA ALA A 564 49.68 3.14 23.32
C ALA A 564 50.33 2.55 24.58
N GLY A 565 50.38 1.20 24.70
CA GLY A 565 51.06 0.51 25.80
C GLY A 565 50.18 0.21 27.02
N LYS A 566 48.84 0.43 26.92
CA LYS A 566 47.93 0.06 28.02
C LYS A 566 47.79 -1.45 28.16
N THR A 567 47.49 -1.92 29.35
CA THR A 567 47.11 -3.34 29.60
C THR A 567 45.80 -3.65 28.89
N LEU A 568 45.53 -4.94 28.63
CA LEU A 568 44.31 -5.40 27.97
C LEU A 568 43.04 -4.94 28.71
N ASP A 569 43.03 -5.07 30.03
CA ASP A 569 41.90 -4.66 30.88
C ASP A 569 41.64 -3.14 30.82
N GLU A 570 42.69 -2.35 30.90
CA GLU A 570 42.61 -0.89 30.79
C GLU A 570 42.16 -0.45 29.38
N ALA A 571 42.69 -1.07 28.32
CA ALA A 571 42.33 -0.79 26.95
C ALA A 571 40.84 -1.05 26.70
N ILE A 572 40.29 -2.18 27.22
CA ILE A 572 38.87 -2.49 27.10
C ILE A 572 38.02 -1.52 27.92
N LYS A 573 38.37 -1.23 29.17
CA LYS A 573 37.62 -0.26 29.98
C LYS A 573 37.57 1.13 29.32
N THR A 574 38.70 1.56 28.77
CA THR A 574 38.75 2.85 28.04
C THR A 574 37.90 2.80 26.78
N SER A 575 37.95 1.71 26.01
CA SER A 575 37.18 1.59 24.75
C SER A 575 35.67 1.61 24.98
N TYR A 576 35.18 1.02 26.07
CA TYR A 576 33.76 1.05 26.46
C TYR A 576 33.36 2.29 27.30
N SER A 577 34.26 3.25 27.49
CA SER A 577 33.96 4.50 28.19
C SER A 577 33.33 5.55 27.27
N TRP A 578 32.65 6.53 27.86
CA TRP A 578 32.10 7.66 27.12
C TRP A 578 33.18 8.49 26.39
N ARG A 579 34.36 8.59 26.97
CA ARG A 579 35.55 9.25 26.35
C ARG A 579 36.27 8.35 25.33
N GLY A 580 35.88 7.08 25.23
CA GLY A 580 36.36 6.12 24.23
C GLY A 580 35.45 6.06 23.01
N ALA A 581 34.82 4.90 22.79
CA ALA A 581 33.97 4.65 21.63
C ALA A 581 32.49 5.02 21.83
N MET A 582 32.01 5.14 23.08
CA MET A 582 30.57 5.25 23.37
C MET A 582 29.95 6.54 22.85
N SER A 583 30.65 7.69 22.89
CA SER A 583 30.16 8.96 22.32
C SER A 583 29.84 8.80 20.83
N SER A 584 30.84 8.36 20.06
CA SER A 584 30.68 8.18 18.61
C SER A 584 29.61 7.14 18.23
N ILE A 585 29.53 6.03 19.00
CA ILE A 585 28.47 5.02 18.78
C ILE A 585 27.10 5.62 19.04
N THR A 586 26.94 6.41 20.09
CA THR A 586 25.65 7.04 20.42
C THR A 586 25.26 8.05 19.36
N ASP A 587 26.13 8.99 19.00
CA ASP A 587 25.84 10.04 18.03
C ASP A 587 25.52 9.46 16.65
N ALA A 588 26.25 8.45 16.21
CA ALA A 588 25.99 7.73 14.97
C ALA A 588 24.62 7.03 14.97
N ASN A 589 24.27 6.33 16.04
CA ASN A 589 23.00 5.62 16.10
C ASN A 589 21.80 6.57 16.30
N VAL A 590 21.95 7.69 16.99
CA VAL A 590 20.91 8.72 17.10
C VAL A 590 20.57 9.29 15.72
N THR A 591 21.55 9.55 14.87
CA THR A 591 21.29 10.04 13.50
C THR A 591 20.51 9.01 12.67
N HIS A 592 20.84 7.72 12.77
CA HIS A 592 20.09 6.64 12.13
C HIS A 592 18.65 6.52 12.70
N ILE A 593 18.47 6.65 14.02
CA ILE A 593 17.15 6.63 14.65
C ILE A 593 16.30 7.81 14.17
N LEU A 594 16.88 9.01 14.04
CA LEU A 594 16.18 10.19 13.54
C LEU A 594 15.69 9.99 12.10
N THR A 595 16.56 9.52 11.20
CA THR A 595 16.17 9.26 9.81
C THR A 595 15.18 8.10 9.70
N GLY A 596 15.35 7.04 10.50
CA GLY A 596 14.41 5.94 10.60
C GLY A 596 13.03 6.35 11.15
N ALA A 597 12.98 7.28 12.11
CA ALA A 597 11.73 7.83 12.62
C ALA A 597 11.00 8.67 11.57
N VAL A 598 11.71 9.48 10.79
CA VAL A 598 11.12 10.20 9.64
C VAL A 598 10.51 9.21 8.66
N LEU A 599 11.26 8.15 8.34
CA LEU A 599 10.81 7.11 7.43
C LEU A 599 9.56 6.36 7.98
N PHE A 600 9.48 6.13 9.27
CA PHE A 600 8.32 5.52 9.93
C PHE A 600 7.08 6.43 9.90
N ILE A 601 7.27 7.76 10.06
CA ILE A 601 6.16 8.74 10.08
C ILE A 601 5.62 8.98 8.66
N PHE A 602 6.50 9.16 7.67
CA PHE A 602 6.11 9.50 6.30
C PHE A 602 5.93 8.29 5.39
N GLY A 603 6.46 7.12 5.77
CA GLY A 603 6.32 5.87 5.01
C GLY A 603 4.94 5.25 5.16
N SER A 604 4.51 4.54 4.13
CA SER A 604 3.27 3.75 4.11
C SER A 604 3.57 2.28 3.76
N GLY A 605 2.67 1.37 4.12
CA GLY A 605 2.75 -0.06 3.75
C GLY A 605 4.14 -0.68 3.91
N PRO A 606 4.75 -1.20 2.81
CA PRO A 606 6.04 -1.88 2.85
C PRO A 606 7.19 -1.04 3.43
N ILE A 607 7.19 0.29 3.21
CA ILE A 607 8.24 1.18 3.71
C ILE A 607 8.17 1.34 5.23
N LYS A 608 6.97 1.39 5.78
CA LYS A 608 6.80 1.42 7.24
C LYS A 608 7.32 0.12 7.88
N GLY A 609 7.14 -1.02 7.20
CA GLY A 609 7.76 -2.29 7.57
C GLY A 609 9.29 -2.23 7.60
N PHE A 610 9.92 -1.65 6.56
CA PHE A 610 11.36 -1.39 6.51
C PHE A 610 11.83 -0.50 7.65
N ALA A 611 11.17 0.63 7.89
CA ALA A 611 11.51 1.55 8.98
C ALA A 611 11.42 0.87 10.35
N THR A 612 10.38 0.05 10.57
CA THR A 612 10.18 -0.72 11.80
C THR A 612 11.34 -1.71 12.04
N THR A 613 11.71 -2.49 11.02
CA THR A 613 12.83 -3.44 11.13
C THR A 613 14.17 -2.73 11.36
N LEU A 614 14.39 -1.60 10.70
CA LEU A 614 15.58 -0.77 10.86
C LEU A 614 15.69 -0.21 12.29
N LEU A 615 14.65 0.41 12.83
CA LEU A 615 14.64 1.02 14.16
C LEU A 615 14.84 -0.04 15.26
N ILE A 616 14.14 -1.18 15.18
CA ILE A 616 14.30 -2.28 16.12
C ILE A 616 15.71 -2.87 16.00
N GLY A 617 16.21 -3.05 14.77
CA GLY A 617 17.53 -3.57 14.49
C GLY A 617 18.64 -2.70 15.09
N ILE A 618 18.54 -1.38 14.98
CA ILE A 618 19.47 -0.43 15.60
C ILE A 618 19.43 -0.55 17.13
N ALA A 619 18.25 -0.58 17.72
CA ALA A 619 18.10 -0.70 19.18
C ALA A 619 18.67 -2.01 19.70
N THR A 620 18.39 -3.14 19.03
CA THR A 620 18.90 -4.47 19.42
C THR A 620 20.41 -4.59 19.16
N SER A 621 20.93 -3.99 18.08
CA SER A 621 22.37 -4.00 17.77
C SER A 621 23.19 -3.24 18.79
N LEU A 622 22.73 -2.08 19.24
CA LEU A 622 23.35 -1.32 20.32
C LEU A 622 23.43 -2.18 21.60
N PHE A 623 22.32 -2.79 21.97
CA PHE A 623 22.28 -3.64 23.17
C PHE A 623 23.26 -4.81 23.06
N THR A 624 23.26 -5.53 21.95
CA THR A 624 24.09 -6.73 21.79
C THR A 624 25.57 -6.42 21.63
N SER A 625 25.92 -5.34 20.94
CA SER A 625 27.31 -4.94 20.77
C SER A 625 27.93 -4.42 22.08
N ILE A 626 27.16 -3.64 22.86
CA ILE A 626 27.67 -3.04 24.10
C ILE A 626 27.70 -4.07 25.23
N PHE A 627 26.64 -4.88 25.38
CA PHE A 627 26.51 -5.79 26.54
C PHE A 627 26.90 -7.22 26.23
N ILE A 628 26.39 -7.82 25.14
CA ILE A 628 26.63 -9.25 24.87
C ILE A 628 28.08 -9.49 24.45
N ALA A 629 28.62 -8.71 23.50
CA ALA A 629 30.01 -8.84 23.10
C ALA A 629 30.97 -8.61 24.28
N ARG A 630 30.67 -7.62 25.14
CA ARG A 630 31.46 -7.35 26.35
C ARG A 630 31.45 -8.48 27.34
N ILE A 631 30.33 -9.17 27.59
CA ILE A 631 30.28 -10.32 28.50
C ILE A 631 31.30 -11.38 28.07
N PHE A 632 31.40 -11.72 26.81
CA PHE A 632 32.35 -12.71 26.30
C PHE A 632 33.79 -12.20 26.35
N ILE A 633 34.03 -10.90 26.11
CA ILE A 633 35.36 -10.29 26.25
C ILE A 633 35.80 -10.34 27.72
N ASP A 634 34.98 -9.89 28.67
CA ASP A 634 35.26 -9.88 30.09
C ASP A 634 35.48 -11.31 30.64
N TRP A 635 34.67 -12.28 30.16
CA TRP A 635 34.84 -13.71 30.51
C TRP A 635 36.21 -14.25 30.04
N ASN A 636 36.67 -13.85 28.84
CA ASN A 636 37.97 -14.24 28.30
C ASN A 636 39.13 -13.61 29.11
N ILE A 637 39.03 -12.34 29.47
CA ILE A 637 40.01 -11.62 30.30
C ILE A 637 40.12 -12.25 31.67
N ASN A 638 38.98 -12.56 32.33
CA ASN A 638 38.95 -13.19 33.65
C ASN A 638 39.59 -14.58 33.67
N LYS A 639 39.54 -15.29 32.54
CA LYS A 639 40.26 -16.57 32.36
C LYS A 639 41.75 -16.40 32.06
N LYS A 640 42.29 -15.16 32.07
CA LYS A 640 43.69 -14.83 31.73
C LYS A 640 44.13 -15.36 30.36
N ASN A 641 43.20 -15.53 29.45
CA ASN A 641 43.49 -15.90 28.07
C ASN A 641 44.00 -14.69 27.28
N ASN A 642 44.98 -14.90 26.40
CA ASN A 642 45.43 -13.86 25.48
C ASN A 642 44.35 -13.58 24.44
N LEU A 643 43.64 -12.46 24.58
CA LEU A 643 42.71 -11.94 23.60
C LEU A 643 43.44 -10.96 22.66
N THR A 644 43.38 -11.24 21.38
CA THR A 644 43.98 -10.38 20.36
C THR A 644 42.85 -9.81 19.48
N PHE A 645 42.98 -8.53 19.13
CA PHE A 645 42.06 -7.81 18.18
C PHE A 645 42.66 -7.73 16.77
N VAL A 646 43.69 -8.50 16.51
CA VAL A 646 44.39 -8.55 15.21
C VAL A 646 44.73 -10.01 14.88
N THR A 647 44.78 -10.29 13.60
CA THR A 647 45.33 -11.53 13.04
C THR A 647 46.69 -11.24 12.38
N ASN A 648 47.39 -12.27 11.93
CA ASN A 648 48.62 -12.06 11.13
C ASN A 648 48.34 -11.30 9.83
N PHE A 649 47.15 -11.39 9.29
CA PHE A 649 46.70 -10.65 8.09
C PHE A 649 46.49 -9.16 8.41
N SER A 650 45.75 -8.85 9.48
CA SER A 650 45.34 -7.46 9.80
C SER A 650 46.35 -6.66 10.62
N LYS A 651 47.38 -7.33 11.19
CA LYS A 651 48.36 -6.71 12.11
C LYS A 651 49.07 -5.48 11.55
N ASN A 652 49.45 -5.51 10.26
CA ASN A 652 50.19 -4.43 9.58
C ASN A 652 49.29 -3.61 8.65
N MET A 653 48.03 -3.95 8.52
CA MET A 653 47.10 -3.26 7.64
C MET A 653 46.77 -1.89 8.23
N PHE A 654 46.86 -0.83 7.45
CA PHE A 654 46.61 0.59 7.81
C PHE A 654 47.51 1.14 8.93
N ASN A 655 48.61 0.49 9.31
CA ASN A 655 49.49 0.96 10.41
C ASN A 655 50.23 2.27 10.10
N ASN A 656 50.61 2.50 8.84
CA ASN A 656 51.37 3.66 8.40
C ASN A 656 50.61 4.41 7.27
N PHE A 657 49.31 4.58 7.42
CA PHE A 657 48.53 5.32 6.44
C PHE A 657 48.66 6.82 6.71
N HIS A 658 49.35 7.51 5.82
CA HIS A 658 49.59 8.96 5.90
C HIS A 658 49.25 9.58 4.55
N PHE A 659 48.05 10.06 4.41
CA PHE A 659 47.58 10.71 3.20
C PHE A 659 47.19 12.17 3.50
N ASP A 660 47.62 13.10 2.66
CA ASP A 660 47.28 14.50 2.81
C ASP A 660 45.93 14.80 2.13
N PHE A 661 44.81 14.58 2.87
CA PHE A 661 43.45 14.82 2.41
C PHE A 661 43.17 16.30 2.18
N LEU A 662 43.60 17.15 3.12
CA LEU A 662 43.29 18.56 3.08
C LEU A 662 44.20 19.35 2.11
N GLY A 663 45.42 18.91 1.87
CA GLY A 663 46.24 19.49 0.83
C GLY A 663 45.69 19.31 -0.57
N LYS A 664 44.91 18.25 -0.77
CA LYS A 664 44.24 17.97 -2.06
C LYS A 664 42.81 18.54 -2.17
N LYS A 665 42.35 19.34 -1.20
CA LYS A 665 40.95 19.83 -1.15
C LYS A 665 40.49 20.58 -2.40
N LYS A 666 41.41 21.30 -3.09
CA LYS A 666 41.07 21.98 -4.34
C LYS A 666 40.66 21.02 -5.45
N TRP A 667 41.36 19.88 -5.54
CA TRP A 667 41.04 18.84 -6.52
C TRP A 667 39.73 18.11 -6.17
N THR A 668 39.51 17.83 -4.90
CA THR A 668 38.25 17.17 -4.48
C THR A 668 37.04 18.08 -4.66
N TYR A 669 37.16 19.38 -4.36
CA TYR A 669 36.12 20.37 -4.67
C TYR A 669 35.86 20.50 -6.17
N LEU A 670 36.90 20.47 -6.99
CA LEU A 670 36.74 20.51 -8.46
C LEU A 670 35.99 19.27 -8.96
N ILE A 671 36.43 18.08 -8.52
CA ILE A 671 35.78 16.80 -8.91
C ILE A 671 34.32 16.79 -8.45
N SER A 672 34.05 17.12 -7.18
CA SER A 672 32.67 17.15 -6.65
C SER A 672 31.81 18.20 -7.35
N SER A 673 32.40 19.40 -7.69
CA SER A 673 31.64 20.40 -8.47
C SER A 673 31.31 19.92 -9.87
N ILE A 674 32.22 19.22 -10.54
CA ILE A 674 31.96 18.63 -11.88
C ILE A 674 30.84 17.58 -11.75
N ILE A 675 30.90 16.70 -10.75
CA ILE A 675 29.87 15.67 -10.50
C ILE A 675 28.52 16.33 -10.28
N VAL A 676 28.44 17.36 -9.43
CA VAL A 676 27.19 18.08 -9.15
C VAL A 676 26.65 18.76 -10.42
N VAL A 677 27.52 19.41 -11.20
CA VAL A 677 27.11 20.03 -12.48
C VAL A 677 26.61 19.00 -13.48
N VAL A 678 27.30 17.85 -13.61
CA VAL A 678 26.87 16.75 -14.47
C VAL A 678 25.53 16.18 -14.00
N SER A 679 25.36 16.00 -12.69
CA SER A 679 24.11 15.53 -12.09
C SER A 679 22.94 16.48 -12.40
N PHE A 680 23.10 17.78 -12.17
CA PHE A 680 22.06 18.76 -12.50
C PHE A 680 21.82 18.87 -14.00
N SER A 681 22.85 18.79 -14.82
CA SER A 681 22.69 18.80 -16.29
C SER A 681 21.92 17.56 -16.76
N SER A 682 22.22 16.38 -16.21
CA SER A 682 21.49 15.16 -16.51
C SER A 682 20.01 15.26 -16.07
N LEU A 683 19.77 15.75 -14.85
CA LEU A 683 18.40 15.97 -14.34
C LEU A 683 17.61 16.92 -15.22
N ALA A 684 18.23 17.98 -15.76
CA ALA A 684 17.57 18.93 -16.64
C ALA A 684 17.31 18.38 -18.06
N ILE A 685 18.22 17.54 -18.59
CA ILE A 685 18.13 17.04 -19.98
C ILE A 685 17.34 15.72 -20.05
N ASN A 686 17.67 14.77 -19.18
CA ASN A 686 17.09 13.43 -19.18
C ASN A 686 15.85 13.30 -18.30
N GLY A 687 15.70 14.16 -17.26
CA GLY A 687 14.70 14.02 -16.21
C GLY A 687 14.98 12.82 -15.30
N LEU A 688 13.94 12.34 -14.66
CA LEU A 688 13.92 11.14 -13.82
C LEU A 688 12.84 10.21 -14.34
N ASP A 689 13.05 8.91 -14.15
CA ASP A 689 12.05 7.88 -14.41
C ASP A 689 11.10 7.78 -13.21
N GLU A 690 10.07 8.64 -13.18
CA GLU A 690 9.09 8.68 -12.09
C GLU A 690 8.13 7.50 -12.17
N GLY A 691 8.11 6.65 -11.15
CA GLY A 691 7.16 5.53 -11.03
C GLY A 691 5.71 5.99 -10.82
N VAL A 692 4.76 5.06 -10.90
CA VAL A 692 3.33 5.34 -10.72
C VAL A 692 2.99 5.96 -9.36
N ASP A 693 3.81 5.75 -8.35
CA ASP A 693 3.66 6.37 -7.04
C ASP A 693 3.77 7.90 -7.07
N PHE A 694 4.48 8.47 -8.08
CA PHE A 694 4.73 9.91 -8.22
C PHE A 694 3.93 10.56 -9.34
N VAL A 695 3.54 9.81 -10.37
CA VAL A 695 2.81 10.36 -11.52
C VAL A 695 1.35 9.90 -11.60
N GLY A 696 0.99 8.92 -10.79
CA GLY A 696 -0.27 8.21 -10.92
C GLY A 696 -0.29 7.29 -12.15
N GLY A 697 -1.06 6.23 -12.11
CA GLY A 697 -1.13 5.28 -13.21
C GLY A 697 -1.49 3.87 -12.77
N ARG A 698 -1.36 2.94 -13.71
CA ARG A 698 -1.45 1.50 -13.50
C ARG A 698 -0.18 0.83 -13.95
N THR A 699 0.28 -0.15 -13.19
CA THR A 699 1.43 -0.99 -13.53
C THR A 699 1.04 -2.45 -13.43
N PHE A 700 1.44 -3.24 -14.40
CA PHE A 700 1.22 -4.67 -14.47
C PHE A 700 2.55 -5.37 -14.68
N GLN A 701 2.85 -6.41 -13.90
CA GLN A 701 3.93 -7.34 -14.17
C GLN A 701 3.33 -8.58 -14.81
N VAL A 702 3.67 -8.82 -16.06
CA VAL A 702 3.13 -9.93 -16.86
C VAL A 702 4.25 -10.88 -17.22
N ARG A 703 4.08 -12.17 -16.89
CA ARG A 703 5.02 -13.24 -17.26
C ARG A 703 4.47 -14.06 -18.41
N PHE A 704 5.25 -14.18 -19.45
CA PHE A 704 4.95 -14.93 -20.67
C PHE A 704 5.58 -16.33 -20.63
N GLU A 705 5.11 -17.23 -21.49
CA GLU A 705 5.70 -18.56 -21.63
C GLU A 705 7.11 -18.53 -22.25
N LYS A 706 7.36 -17.56 -23.11
CA LYS A 706 8.62 -17.38 -23.85
C LYS A 706 9.10 -15.94 -23.76
N PRO A 707 10.41 -15.69 -23.93
CA PRO A 707 10.92 -14.34 -24.09
C PRO A 707 10.21 -13.59 -25.22
N ILE A 708 9.89 -12.31 -24.97
CA ILE A 708 9.17 -11.45 -25.90
C ILE A 708 9.84 -10.08 -25.98
N GLU A 709 9.86 -9.50 -27.18
CA GLU A 709 10.41 -8.17 -27.39
C GLU A 709 9.49 -7.06 -26.85
N THR A 710 10.05 -6.16 -26.07
CA THR A 710 9.31 -5.03 -25.43
C THR A 710 8.66 -4.12 -26.45
N GLU A 711 9.33 -3.82 -27.57
CA GLU A 711 8.79 -2.92 -28.61
C GLU A 711 7.56 -3.52 -29.33
N THR A 712 7.50 -4.83 -29.48
CA THR A 712 6.34 -5.54 -30.03
C THR A 712 5.12 -5.33 -29.13
N VAL A 713 5.26 -5.62 -27.83
CA VAL A 713 4.18 -5.47 -26.84
C VAL A 713 3.77 -4.01 -26.70
N LYS A 714 4.73 -3.08 -26.68
CA LYS A 714 4.48 -1.65 -26.63
C LYS A 714 3.68 -1.14 -27.84
N ALA A 715 4.03 -1.57 -29.05
CA ALA A 715 3.33 -1.19 -30.27
C ALA A 715 1.89 -1.73 -30.33
N GLU A 716 1.65 -2.93 -29.78
CA GLU A 716 0.32 -3.54 -29.66
C GLU A 716 -0.55 -2.78 -28.67
N LEU A 717 -0.04 -2.52 -27.46
CA LEU A 717 -0.77 -1.87 -26.39
C LEU A 717 -0.98 -0.37 -26.63
N ALA A 718 -0.07 0.33 -27.29
CA ALA A 718 -0.22 1.75 -27.62
C ALA A 718 -1.46 2.03 -28.44
N LYS A 719 -1.92 1.07 -29.26
CA LYS A 719 -3.13 1.21 -30.11
C LYS A 719 -4.43 1.25 -29.28
N VAL A 720 -4.45 0.62 -28.12
CA VAL A 720 -5.65 0.41 -27.30
C VAL A 720 -5.63 1.15 -25.97
N LEU A 721 -4.47 1.67 -25.55
CA LEU A 721 -4.27 2.43 -24.31
C LEU A 721 -3.93 3.91 -24.58
N ASP A 722 -4.48 4.48 -25.64
CA ASP A 722 -4.31 5.91 -26.05
C ASP A 722 -2.82 6.33 -26.11
N GLY A 723 -1.94 5.45 -26.56
CA GLY A 723 -0.50 5.71 -26.67
C GLY A 723 0.25 5.79 -25.34
N SER A 724 -0.40 5.51 -24.21
CA SER A 724 0.17 5.69 -22.88
C SER A 724 0.89 4.43 -22.33
N ALA A 725 1.14 3.42 -23.17
CA ALA A 725 1.81 2.19 -22.74
C ALA A 725 3.34 2.36 -22.71
N GLU A 726 3.93 2.16 -21.55
CA GLU A 726 5.36 1.98 -21.35
C GLU A 726 5.64 0.51 -20.99
N VAL A 727 6.59 -0.12 -21.69
CA VAL A 727 6.90 -1.55 -21.52
C VAL A 727 8.40 -1.71 -21.30
N LYS A 728 8.78 -2.37 -20.21
CA LYS A 728 10.18 -2.67 -19.83
C LYS A 728 10.32 -4.14 -19.47
N VAL A 729 11.48 -4.72 -19.69
CA VAL A 729 11.83 -6.04 -19.14
C VAL A 729 11.95 -5.91 -17.61
N PHE A 730 11.49 -6.91 -16.89
CA PHE A 730 11.53 -6.93 -15.43
C PHE A 730 11.96 -8.31 -14.92
N GLY A 731 13.21 -8.45 -14.56
CA GLY A 731 13.80 -9.69 -14.05
C GLY A 731 14.25 -10.62 -15.15
N SER A 732 13.35 -11.49 -15.63
CA SER A 732 13.63 -12.45 -16.71
C SER A 732 13.14 -11.91 -18.07
N ASP A 733 13.74 -12.40 -19.16
CA ASP A 733 13.42 -11.97 -20.53
C ASP A 733 11.98 -12.30 -20.97
N ASN A 734 11.29 -13.18 -20.24
CA ASN A 734 9.89 -13.52 -20.43
C ASN A 734 8.94 -12.78 -19.46
N GLN A 735 9.42 -11.81 -18.71
CA GLN A 735 8.59 -11.02 -17.81
C GLN A 735 8.70 -9.53 -18.12
N LEU A 736 7.55 -8.89 -18.33
CA LEU A 736 7.47 -7.49 -18.68
C LEU A 736 6.73 -6.69 -17.61
N LYS A 737 7.20 -5.48 -17.37
CA LYS A 737 6.50 -4.45 -16.60
C LYS A 737 5.83 -3.49 -17.58
N ILE A 738 4.51 -3.40 -17.52
CA ILE A 738 3.66 -2.58 -18.38
C ILE A 738 3.06 -1.47 -17.53
N THR A 739 3.33 -0.22 -17.87
CA THR A 739 2.82 0.96 -17.15
C THR A 739 1.93 1.79 -18.08
N THR A 740 0.78 2.26 -17.58
CA THR A 740 -0.16 3.09 -18.35
C THR A 740 -0.90 4.09 -17.47
N LYS A 741 -1.26 5.26 -18.04
CA LYS A 741 -2.14 6.27 -17.43
C LYS A 741 -3.58 6.16 -17.91
N TYR A 742 -3.92 5.17 -18.76
CA TYR A 742 -5.24 4.99 -19.32
C TYR A 742 -6.29 4.83 -18.20
N LYS A 743 -7.34 5.66 -18.24
CA LYS A 743 -8.46 5.67 -17.29
C LYS A 743 -8.07 5.70 -15.80
N VAL A 744 -6.92 6.31 -15.46
CA VAL A 744 -6.46 6.35 -14.06
C VAL A 744 -7.37 7.20 -13.17
N GLN A 745 -8.08 8.19 -13.74
CA GLN A 745 -9.00 9.07 -13.01
C GLN A 745 -10.37 8.43 -12.74
N GLU A 746 -10.70 7.35 -13.46
CA GLU A 746 -11.96 6.64 -13.23
C GLU A 746 -11.85 5.79 -11.98
N ALA A 747 -12.69 6.11 -10.98
CA ALA A 747 -12.82 5.32 -9.76
C ALA A 747 -13.69 4.07 -10.02
N GLY A 748 -13.41 3.00 -9.26
CA GLY A 748 -14.19 1.77 -9.29
C GLY A 748 -13.58 0.63 -10.09
N THR A 749 -14.12 -0.57 -9.86
CA THR A 749 -13.62 -1.84 -10.43
C THR A 749 -13.87 -2.01 -11.92
N LYS A 750 -14.88 -1.32 -12.48
CA LYS A 750 -15.23 -1.45 -13.90
C LYS A 750 -14.12 -0.99 -14.84
N ALA A 751 -13.44 0.14 -14.52
CA ALA A 751 -12.32 0.61 -15.30
C ALA A 751 -11.12 -0.35 -15.19
N ASP A 752 -10.92 -0.95 -14.03
CA ASP A 752 -9.84 -1.93 -13.82
C ASP A 752 -10.12 -3.23 -14.61
N GLU A 753 -11.38 -3.73 -14.61
CA GLU A 753 -11.79 -4.88 -15.43
C GLU A 753 -11.63 -4.61 -16.93
N GLU A 754 -11.98 -3.40 -17.39
CA GLU A 754 -11.83 -3.02 -18.78
C GLU A 754 -10.35 -2.99 -19.21
N VAL A 755 -9.47 -2.42 -18.39
CA VAL A 755 -8.03 -2.40 -18.69
C VAL A 755 -7.46 -3.82 -18.70
N ASN A 756 -7.85 -4.68 -17.74
CA ASN A 756 -7.43 -6.08 -17.71
C ASN A 756 -7.90 -6.86 -18.96
N ARG A 757 -9.12 -6.60 -19.44
CA ARG A 757 -9.64 -7.21 -20.68
C ARG A 757 -8.86 -6.71 -21.91
N LEU A 758 -8.58 -5.40 -21.99
CA LEU A 758 -7.78 -4.84 -23.08
C LEU A 758 -6.36 -5.47 -23.10
N LEU A 759 -5.74 -5.65 -21.94
CA LEU A 759 -4.45 -6.33 -21.85
C LEU A 759 -4.57 -7.79 -22.32
N PHE A 760 -5.54 -8.52 -21.80
CA PHE A 760 -5.74 -9.92 -22.19
C PHE A 760 -6.00 -10.09 -23.68
N ASP A 761 -6.93 -9.32 -24.26
CA ASP A 761 -7.35 -9.45 -25.66
C ASP A 761 -6.18 -9.17 -26.61
N ASN A 762 -5.28 -8.24 -26.26
CA ASN A 762 -4.13 -7.87 -27.10
C ASN A 762 -2.89 -8.74 -26.84
N LEU A 763 -2.72 -9.30 -25.63
CA LEU A 763 -1.57 -10.13 -25.28
C LEU A 763 -1.83 -11.64 -25.43
N LYS A 764 -3.08 -12.06 -25.58
CA LYS A 764 -3.49 -13.48 -25.67
C LYS A 764 -2.73 -14.26 -26.72
N GLN A 765 -2.37 -13.64 -27.85
CA GLN A 765 -1.61 -14.29 -28.94
C GLN A 765 -0.21 -14.78 -28.53
N HIS A 766 0.35 -14.25 -27.42
CA HIS A 766 1.67 -14.61 -26.89
C HIS A 766 1.61 -15.73 -25.84
N PHE A 767 0.41 -16.27 -25.58
CA PHE A 767 0.17 -17.38 -24.68
C PHE A 767 -0.36 -18.60 -25.41
N SER A 768 -0.35 -19.76 -24.76
CA SER A 768 -0.96 -20.98 -25.26
C SER A 768 -2.48 -20.85 -25.40
N ALA A 769 -3.09 -21.71 -26.26
CA ALA A 769 -4.52 -21.65 -26.57
C ALA A 769 -5.44 -21.90 -25.35
N ASP A 770 -4.93 -22.51 -24.29
CA ASP A 770 -5.63 -22.79 -23.04
C ASP A 770 -5.61 -21.63 -22.03
N MET A 771 -4.96 -20.49 -22.36
CA MET A 771 -4.98 -19.28 -21.54
C MET A 771 -6.36 -18.62 -21.62
N THR A 772 -7.07 -18.64 -20.50
CA THR A 772 -8.35 -17.93 -20.32
C THR A 772 -8.13 -16.58 -19.66
N TYR A 773 -9.13 -15.68 -19.74
CA TYR A 773 -9.08 -14.39 -19.04
C TYR A 773 -8.87 -14.56 -17.53
N GLU A 774 -9.57 -15.51 -16.92
CA GLU A 774 -9.46 -15.81 -15.49
C GLU A 774 -8.03 -16.26 -15.11
N LYS A 775 -7.44 -17.15 -15.92
CA LYS A 775 -6.04 -17.60 -15.73
C LYS A 775 -5.02 -16.48 -15.94
N PHE A 776 -5.31 -15.56 -16.86
CA PHE A 776 -4.43 -14.41 -17.13
C PHE A 776 -4.43 -13.39 -16.00
N VAL A 777 -5.60 -13.10 -15.43
CA VAL A 777 -5.75 -12.12 -14.32
C VAL A 777 -5.37 -12.73 -12.98
N ASN A 778 -5.67 -14.01 -12.75
CA ASN A 778 -5.40 -14.73 -11.51
C ASN A 778 -4.20 -15.67 -11.69
N ALA A 779 -3.00 -15.17 -11.40
CA ALA A 779 -1.77 -15.97 -11.40
C ALA A 779 -1.69 -16.98 -10.22
N TYR A 780 -2.84 -17.37 -9.64
CA TYR A 780 -2.94 -18.28 -8.50
C TYR A 780 -2.93 -19.77 -8.87
N ASP A 781 -3.01 -20.10 -10.17
CA ASP A 781 -3.15 -21.49 -10.66
C ASP A 781 -1.85 -22.32 -10.70
N GLY A 782 -0.78 -21.87 -10.04
CA GLY A 782 0.49 -22.62 -9.94
C GLY A 782 1.36 -22.63 -11.20
N LYS A 783 0.90 -22.09 -12.32
CA LYS A 783 1.69 -21.97 -13.57
C LYS A 783 2.51 -20.70 -13.67
N ASN A 784 2.33 -19.73 -12.78
CA ASN A 784 3.09 -18.49 -12.74
C ASN A 784 3.13 -17.69 -14.06
N LEU A 785 2.06 -17.72 -14.83
CA LEU A 785 1.91 -17.04 -16.13
C LEU A 785 0.75 -16.04 -16.07
N GLY A 786 0.83 -14.97 -16.87
CA GLY A 786 -0.14 -13.88 -16.86
C GLY A 786 0.26 -12.76 -15.90
N ILE A 787 -0.71 -12.05 -15.32
CA ILE A 787 -0.47 -10.91 -14.42
C ILE A 787 -0.05 -11.43 -13.05
N LEU A 788 1.24 -11.27 -12.72
CA LEU A 788 1.80 -11.63 -11.41
C LEU A 788 1.57 -10.54 -10.34
N GLN A 789 1.60 -9.27 -10.78
CA GLN A 789 1.37 -8.12 -9.91
C GLN A 789 0.63 -7.03 -10.69
N ALA A 790 -0.32 -6.38 -10.04
CA ALA A 790 -1.00 -5.21 -10.58
C ALA A 790 -1.06 -4.12 -9.50
N SER A 791 -0.69 -2.89 -9.88
CA SER A 791 -0.74 -1.72 -9.01
C SER A 791 -1.47 -0.58 -9.71
N LYS A 792 -2.28 0.16 -8.95
CA LYS A 792 -2.96 1.39 -9.38
C LYS A 792 -2.77 2.46 -8.33
N VAL A 793 -2.33 3.63 -8.75
CA VAL A 793 -2.22 4.82 -7.90
C VAL A 793 -2.99 5.96 -8.53
N GLY A 794 -3.96 6.49 -7.80
CA GLY A 794 -4.72 7.65 -8.24
C GLY A 794 -3.87 8.95 -8.24
N PRO A 795 -4.15 9.93 -9.12
CA PRO A 795 -3.33 11.14 -9.25
C PRO A 795 -3.20 11.96 -7.96
N THR A 796 -4.28 12.05 -7.17
CA THR A 796 -4.26 12.76 -5.88
C THR A 796 -3.38 12.08 -4.84
N VAL A 797 -3.37 10.76 -4.81
CA VAL A 797 -2.49 9.97 -3.92
C VAL A 797 -1.03 10.12 -4.34
N ALA A 798 -0.76 10.08 -5.64
CA ALA A 798 0.59 10.28 -6.19
C ALA A 798 1.16 11.66 -5.82
N GLU A 799 0.37 12.73 -5.92
CA GLU A 799 0.78 14.08 -5.54
C GLU A 799 1.07 14.19 -4.03
N ASP A 800 0.25 13.56 -3.19
CA ASP A 800 0.49 13.50 -1.73
C ASP A 800 1.78 12.76 -1.40
N ILE A 801 2.03 11.61 -2.03
CA ILE A 801 3.27 10.83 -1.86
C ILE A 801 4.48 11.68 -2.26
N LYS A 802 4.40 12.35 -3.41
CA LYS A 802 5.48 13.21 -3.93
C LYS A 802 5.80 14.36 -2.97
N THR A 803 4.76 15.05 -2.49
CA THR A 803 4.91 16.17 -1.55
C THR A 803 5.49 15.70 -0.20
N ASN A 804 5.00 14.59 0.33
CA ASN A 804 5.50 13.99 1.57
C ASN A 804 6.96 13.55 1.44
N ALA A 805 7.36 13.00 0.29
CA ALA A 805 8.75 12.63 0.00
C ALA A 805 9.69 13.83 0.06
N TYR A 806 9.32 14.97 -0.54
CA TYR A 806 10.12 16.20 -0.44
C TYR A 806 10.29 16.66 1.01
N TRP A 807 9.20 16.71 1.77
CA TRP A 807 9.24 17.12 3.18
C TRP A 807 9.99 16.12 4.06
N ALA A 808 9.93 14.83 3.77
CA ALA A 808 10.69 13.82 4.51
C ALA A 808 12.21 13.99 4.31
N VAL A 809 12.66 14.21 3.07
CA VAL A 809 14.10 14.42 2.78
C VAL A 809 14.59 15.72 3.39
N LEU A 810 13.92 16.85 3.15
CA LEU A 810 14.30 18.15 3.70
C LEU A 810 14.22 18.18 5.22
N GLY A 811 13.17 17.60 5.78
CA GLY A 811 12.96 17.52 7.22
C GLY A 811 14.01 16.65 7.91
N SER A 812 14.42 15.52 7.30
CA SER A 812 15.50 14.68 7.84
C SER A 812 16.85 15.41 7.86
N MET A 813 17.18 16.12 6.78
CA MET A 813 18.41 16.94 6.72
C MET A 813 18.38 18.07 7.77
N ALA A 814 17.22 18.73 7.96
CA ALA A 814 17.07 19.79 8.97
C ALA A 814 17.17 19.23 10.41
N MET A 815 16.54 18.08 10.68
CA MET A 815 16.64 17.43 12.00
C MET A 815 18.07 17.00 12.32
N VAL A 816 18.76 16.42 11.37
CA VAL A 816 20.18 16.06 11.54
C VAL A 816 21.05 17.30 11.75
N PHE A 817 20.82 18.37 10.98
CA PHE A 817 21.52 19.64 11.19
C PHE A 817 21.33 20.16 12.62
N LEU A 818 20.11 20.19 13.12
CA LEU A 818 19.78 20.63 14.47
C LEU A 818 20.41 19.72 15.53
N TYR A 819 20.34 18.41 15.34
CA TYR A 819 20.94 17.44 16.26
C TYR A 819 22.46 17.65 16.37
N LEU A 820 23.15 17.71 15.23
CA LEU A 820 24.61 17.94 15.22
C LEU A 820 24.98 19.32 15.78
N MET A 821 24.17 20.35 15.56
CA MET A 821 24.36 21.67 16.14
C MET A 821 24.30 21.62 17.68
N ILE A 822 23.38 20.83 18.23
CA ILE A 822 23.25 20.63 19.68
C ILE A 822 24.43 19.79 20.21
N SER A 823 24.78 18.67 19.54
CA SER A 823 25.83 17.76 19.99
C SER A 823 27.22 18.39 19.93
N TYR A 824 27.54 19.08 18.83
CA TYR A 824 28.86 19.74 18.65
C TYR A 824 28.91 21.21 19.12
N ARG A 825 27.74 21.80 19.41
CA ARG A 825 27.60 23.22 19.86
C ARG A 825 28.19 24.24 18.90
N LYS A 826 28.46 23.86 17.64
CA LYS A 826 29.06 24.69 16.57
C LYS A 826 28.39 24.34 15.25
N TRP A 827 27.81 25.35 14.60
CA TRP A 827 27.08 25.18 13.32
C TRP A 827 27.98 24.73 12.15
N GLN A 828 29.30 24.96 12.25
CA GLN A 828 30.22 24.59 11.20
C GLN A 828 30.35 23.06 11.03
N TYR A 829 30.27 22.29 12.11
CA TYR A 829 30.21 20.82 12.07
C TYR A 829 28.93 20.34 11.37
N SER A 830 27.79 20.94 11.72
CA SER A 830 26.52 20.65 11.10
C SER A 830 26.48 21.00 9.62
N LEU A 831 27.05 22.17 9.26
CA LEU A 831 27.12 22.60 7.87
C LEU A 831 28.00 21.65 7.03
N GLY A 832 29.16 21.24 7.53
CA GLY A 832 30.03 20.30 6.83
C GLY A 832 29.35 18.96 6.58
N ALA A 833 28.69 18.41 7.61
CA ALA A 833 27.96 17.16 7.50
C ALA A 833 26.77 17.25 6.52
N VAL A 834 25.91 18.27 6.63
CA VAL A 834 24.74 18.42 5.76
C VAL A 834 25.14 18.73 4.31
N ALA A 835 26.21 19.48 4.07
CA ALA A 835 26.72 19.72 2.73
C ALA A 835 27.22 18.43 2.06
N ALA A 836 27.88 17.54 2.81
CA ALA A 836 28.27 16.23 2.32
C ALA A 836 27.06 15.37 1.96
N VAL A 837 26.06 15.31 2.84
CA VAL A 837 24.80 14.57 2.59
C VAL A 837 24.05 15.14 1.37
N ALA A 838 23.96 16.46 1.24
CA ALA A 838 23.32 17.08 0.07
C ALA A 838 24.04 16.70 -1.23
N HIS A 839 25.40 16.69 -1.22
CA HIS A 839 26.19 16.18 -2.33
C HIS A 839 25.85 14.72 -2.66
N ASP A 840 25.75 13.85 -1.66
CA ASP A 840 25.48 12.42 -1.85
C ASP A 840 24.10 12.18 -2.45
N VAL A 841 23.09 12.89 -1.96
CA VAL A 841 21.72 12.82 -2.50
C VAL A 841 21.69 13.30 -3.97
N ILE A 842 22.35 14.43 -4.27
CA ILE A 842 22.45 14.94 -5.65
C ILE A 842 23.19 13.95 -6.57
N PHE A 843 24.24 13.31 -6.05
CA PHE A 843 24.98 12.30 -6.81
C PHE A 843 24.12 11.09 -7.15
N VAL A 844 23.39 10.52 -6.15
CA VAL A 844 22.51 9.36 -6.38
C VAL A 844 21.40 9.70 -7.38
N LEU A 845 20.75 10.87 -7.24
CA LEU A 845 19.75 11.35 -8.21
C LEU A 845 20.37 11.55 -9.61
N GLY A 846 21.60 12.08 -9.68
CA GLY A 846 22.34 12.26 -10.94
C GLY A 846 22.63 10.93 -11.63
N ILE A 847 23.07 9.91 -10.89
CA ILE A 847 23.31 8.56 -11.44
C ILE A 847 22.00 7.93 -11.94
N TYR A 848 20.92 8.08 -11.20
CA TYR A 848 19.59 7.60 -11.62
C TYR A 848 19.19 8.28 -12.93
N SER A 849 19.25 9.60 -13.00
CA SER A 849 18.95 10.37 -14.22
C SER A 849 19.85 10.01 -15.41
N LEU A 850 21.12 9.68 -15.17
CA LEU A 850 22.07 9.37 -16.24
C LEU A 850 21.90 7.94 -16.76
N CYS A 851 21.61 6.99 -15.87
CA CYS A 851 21.76 5.55 -16.14
C CYS A 851 20.43 4.81 -16.41
N TYR A 852 19.26 5.35 -16.04
CA TYR A 852 17.98 4.60 -16.11
C TYR A 852 17.63 4.08 -17.53
N LYS A 853 18.17 4.71 -18.57
CA LYS A 853 17.96 4.28 -19.97
C LYS A 853 18.84 3.10 -20.40
N PHE A 854 19.93 2.82 -19.67
CA PHE A 854 20.94 1.86 -20.08
C PHE A 854 21.03 0.64 -19.18
N MET A 855 20.55 0.76 -17.93
CA MET A 855 20.64 -0.34 -16.98
C MET A 855 19.59 -1.41 -17.27
N PRO A 856 19.96 -2.70 -17.14
CA PRO A 856 19.07 -3.82 -17.42
C PRO A 856 18.06 -4.10 -16.29
N PHE A 857 17.97 -3.24 -15.28
CA PHE A 857 17.04 -3.36 -14.14
C PHE A 857 16.28 -2.04 -13.92
N GLY A 858 15.16 -2.11 -13.20
CA GLY A 858 14.30 -0.95 -12.93
C GLY A 858 15.03 0.08 -12.05
N MET A 859 15.11 1.33 -12.54
CA MET A 859 15.64 2.49 -11.83
C MET A 859 14.58 3.58 -11.68
N GLU A 860 13.33 3.17 -11.44
CA GLU A 860 12.22 4.10 -11.22
C GLU A 860 12.35 4.78 -9.85
N ILE A 861 11.98 6.05 -9.82
CA ILE A 861 11.83 6.79 -8.56
C ILE A 861 10.42 6.49 -8.02
N ASP A 862 10.37 5.69 -6.99
CA ASP A 862 9.20 5.26 -6.27
C ASP A 862 9.36 5.52 -4.76
N GLN A 863 8.41 5.09 -3.95
CA GLN A 863 8.52 5.21 -2.50
C GLN A 863 9.74 4.44 -1.93
N HIS A 864 10.14 3.31 -2.54
CA HIS A 864 11.32 2.54 -2.11
C HIS A 864 12.61 3.34 -2.33
N PHE A 865 12.72 4.05 -3.46
CA PHE A 865 13.85 4.94 -3.71
C PHE A 865 13.97 6.04 -2.64
N ILE A 866 12.85 6.63 -2.20
CA ILE A 866 12.89 7.63 -1.11
C ILE A 866 13.37 7.00 0.20
N ALA A 867 12.96 5.78 0.50
CA ALA A 867 13.46 5.04 1.65
C ALA A 867 14.98 4.80 1.57
N ALA A 868 15.51 4.48 0.38
CA ALA A 868 16.94 4.36 0.15
C ALA A 868 17.68 5.69 0.42
N ILE A 869 17.17 6.81 -0.11
CA ILE A 869 17.77 8.14 0.10
C ILE A 869 17.79 8.51 1.58
N LEU A 870 16.69 8.33 2.31
CA LEU A 870 16.65 8.61 3.75
C LEU A 870 17.63 7.72 4.54
N THR A 871 17.79 6.47 4.13
CA THR A 871 18.77 5.55 4.72
C THR A 871 20.20 5.99 4.43
N VAL A 872 20.50 6.42 3.20
CA VAL A 872 21.79 6.96 2.78
C VAL A 872 22.15 8.22 3.58
N ILE A 873 21.18 9.13 3.80
CA ILE A 873 21.36 10.32 4.66
C ILE A 873 21.84 9.91 6.04
N GLY A 874 21.16 8.94 6.68
CA GLY A 874 21.56 8.45 8.01
C GLY A 874 22.96 7.84 8.02
N TYR A 875 23.28 7.05 6.99
CA TYR A 875 24.53 6.31 6.90
C TYR A 875 25.75 7.19 6.57
N SER A 876 25.59 8.14 5.64
CA SER A 876 26.65 9.07 5.26
C SER A 876 27.14 9.91 6.44
N ILE A 877 26.22 10.29 7.33
CA ILE A 877 26.55 11.06 8.53
C ILE A 877 27.36 10.24 9.54
N ASN A 878 27.18 8.93 9.61
CA ASN A 878 27.88 8.06 10.54
C ASN A 878 29.41 8.21 10.42
N ASP A 879 29.95 8.11 9.21
CA ASP A 879 31.39 8.27 8.97
C ASP A 879 31.86 9.70 9.29
N THR A 880 31.07 10.71 8.96
CA THR A 880 31.36 12.11 9.24
C THR A 880 31.46 12.37 10.76
N VAL A 881 30.49 11.87 11.53
CA VAL A 881 30.44 11.99 13.01
C VAL A 881 31.67 11.36 13.65
N ILE A 882 32.09 10.20 13.17
CA ILE A 882 33.29 9.49 13.65
C ILE A 882 34.54 10.32 13.50
N VAL A 883 34.73 10.96 12.34
CA VAL A 883 35.88 11.84 12.10
C VAL A 883 35.81 13.11 12.96
N PHE A 884 34.61 13.70 13.07
CA PHE A 884 34.40 14.91 13.87
C PHE A 884 34.62 14.69 15.37
N ASP A 885 34.22 13.54 15.89
CA ASP A 885 34.50 13.13 17.27
C ASP A 885 36.02 12.98 17.50
N ARG A 886 36.73 12.41 16.53
CA ARG A 886 38.19 12.30 16.60
C ARG A 886 38.89 13.68 16.58
N VAL A 887 38.40 14.62 15.77
CA VAL A 887 38.86 16.02 15.76
C VAL A 887 38.66 16.65 17.13
N ARG A 888 37.48 16.46 17.73
CA ARG A 888 37.16 16.98 19.06
C ARG A 888 38.05 16.36 20.16
N GLU A 889 38.32 15.08 20.07
CA GLU A 889 39.23 14.38 21.00
C GLU A 889 40.67 14.90 20.90
N TYR A 890 41.21 15.09 19.71
CA TYR A 890 42.58 15.61 19.52
C TYR A 890 42.71 17.06 19.95
N LEU A 891 41.71 17.89 19.74
CA LEU A 891 41.66 19.26 20.24
C LEU A 891 41.68 19.29 21.78
N ALA A 892 40.91 18.45 22.44
CA ALA A 892 40.89 18.31 23.90
C ALA A 892 42.21 17.81 24.46
N GLY A 893 42.90 16.89 23.76
CA GLY A 893 44.20 16.35 24.12
C GLY A 893 45.38 17.31 23.86
N LYS A 894 45.13 18.56 23.39
CA LYS A 894 46.12 19.57 23.03
C LYS A 894 47.21 19.06 22.07
N THR A 895 46.77 18.29 21.07
CA THR A 895 47.65 17.81 20.01
C THR A 895 48.31 18.99 19.28
N LYS A 896 49.64 18.93 19.08
CA LYS A 896 50.38 20.00 18.44
C LYS A 896 50.10 20.04 16.95
N GLY A 897 49.93 21.22 16.36
CA GLY A 897 49.71 21.44 14.93
C GLY A 897 48.64 22.49 14.66
N SER A 898 48.46 22.85 13.40
CA SER A 898 47.35 23.70 12.96
C SER A 898 46.04 22.92 13.01
N PHE A 899 44.88 23.59 13.04
CA PHE A 899 43.58 22.92 12.99
C PHE A 899 43.47 21.97 11.79
N ALA A 900 43.99 22.38 10.63
CA ALA A 900 44.03 21.53 9.44
C ALA A 900 44.91 20.29 9.65
N ASP A 901 46.06 20.38 10.31
CA ASP A 901 46.89 19.19 10.62
C ASP A 901 46.16 18.23 11.55
N ILE A 902 45.43 18.74 12.56
CA ILE A 902 44.64 17.95 13.50
C ILE A 902 43.51 17.21 12.75
N VAL A 903 42.79 17.91 11.87
CA VAL A 903 41.72 17.27 11.07
C VAL A 903 42.30 16.20 10.13
N ASN A 904 43.43 16.52 9.44
CA ASN A 904 44.08 15.53 8.56
C ASN A 904 44.57 14.30 9.35
N GLN A 905 45.11 14.49 10.55
CA GLN A 905 45.51 13.40 11.43
C GLN A 905 44.33 12.60 11.90
N SER A 906 43.19 13.25 12.22
CA SER A 906 41.94 12.60 12.62
C SER A 906 41.41 11.67 11.53
N ILE A 907 41.39 12.12 10.27
CA ILE A 907 41.02 11.31 9.11
C ILE A 907 41.93 10.10 8.98
N ASN A 908 43.25 10.28 9.01
CA ASN A 908 44.21 9.19 8.85
C ASN A 908 44.05 8.12 9.95
N THR A 909 43.82 8.50 11.20
CA THR A 909 43.69 7.58 12.32
C THR A 909 42.35 6.84 12.35
N THR A 910 41.30 7.41 11.76
CA THR A 910 39.97 6.76 11.65
C THR A 910 39.84 5.91 10.39
N MET A 911 40.80 5.96 9.46
CA MET A 911 40.70 5.29 8.15
C MET A 911 40.45 3.78 8.23
N SER A 912 41.17 3.08 9.11
CA SER A 912 40.96 1.63 9.31
C SER A 912 39.52 1.29 9.69
N ARG A 913 38.93 2.12 10.54
CA ARG A 913 37.55 1.99 11.01
C ARG A 913 36.58 2.28 9.88
N THR A 914 36.70 3.44 9.21
CA THR A 914 35.82 3.86 8.11
C THR A 914 35.81 2.84 6.98
N ILE A 915 36.97 2.29 6.59
CA ILE A 915 37.04 1.27 5.53
C ILE A 915 36.37 -0.03 5.98
N ASN A 916 36.56 -0.49 7.22
CA ASN A 916 35.95 -1.74 7.67
C ASN A 916 34.43 -1.62 7.82
N THR A 917 33.90 -0.51 8.35
CA THR A 917 32.45 -0.28 8.46
C THR A 917 31.79 -0.16 7.07
N SER A 918 32.37 0.64 6.17
CA SER A 918 31.84 0.77 4.80
C SER A 918 31.97 -0.53 4.01
N LEU A 919 33.08 -1.29 4.17
CA LEU A 919 33.29 -2.55 3.46
C LEU A 919 32.26 -3.62 3.87
N THR A 920 31.95 -3.76 5.17
CA THR A 920 30.94 -4.72 5.64
C THR A 920 29.58 -4.43 5.03
N MET A 921 29.22 -3.14 4.92
CA MET A 921 27.95 -2.72 4.31
C MET A 921 27.95 -2.91 2.80
N ILE A 922 29.00 -2.49 2.11
CA ILE A 922 29.13 -2.61 0.64
C ILE A 922 29.03 -4.09 0.25
N VAL A 923 29.71 -4.99 0.97
CA VAL A 923 29.67 -6.42 0.70
C VAL A 923 28.26 -6.99 0.85
N VAL A 924 27.56 -6.65 1.93
CA VAL A 924 26.18 -7.10 2.16
C VAL A 924 25.25 -6.60 1.06
N LEU A 925 25.31 -5.31 0.74
CA LEU A 925 24.47 -4.72 -0.31
C LEU A 925 24.81 -5.24 -1.71
N LEU A 926 26.10 -5.52 -1.99
CA LEU A 926 26.50 -6.12 -3.26
C LEU A 926 25.93 -7.52 -3.43
N ILE A 927 25.95 -8.33 -2.37
CA ILE A 927 25.34 -9.67 -2.37
C ILE A 927 23.83 -9.56 -2.63
N MET A 928 23.15 -8.63 -1.94
CA MET A 928 21.73 -8.40 -2.17
C MET A 928 21.43 -7.84 -3.57
N PHE A 929 22.30 -6.99 -4.12
CA PHE A 929 22.16 -6.48 -5.47
C PHE A 929 22.21 -7.60 -6.52
N ILE A 930 23.10 -8.58 -6.32
CA ILE A 930 23.29 -9.70 -7.25
C ILE A 930 22.20 -10.77 -7.08
N PHE A 931 21.89 -11.15 -5.84
CA PHE A 931 21.07 -12.31 -5.51
C PHE A 931 19.69 -11.98 -4.92
N GLY A 932 19.41 -10.72 -4.56
CA GLY A 932 18.21 -10.33 -3.82
C GLY A 932 16.91 -10.23 -4.64
N GLY A 933 16.98 -10.43 -5.95
CA GLY A 933 15.83 -10.35 -6.84
C GLY A 933 15.55 -8.96 -7.42
N GLU A 934 14.77 -8.92 -8.49
CA GLU A 934 14.54 -7.71 -9.29
C GLU A 934 13.75 -6.64 -8.52
N SER A 935 12.78 -7.03 -7.73
CA SER A 935 11.87 -6.10 -7.03
C SER A 935 12.58 -5.12 -6.10
N ILE A 936 13.74 -5.49 -5.54
CA ILE A 936 14.53 -4.62 -4.64
C ILE A 936 15.84 -4.14 -5.24
N ARG A 937 16.18 -4.58 -6.47
CA ARG A 937 17.50 -4.28 -7.07
C ARG A 937 17.76 -2.79 -7.21
N GLY A 938 16.78 -2.01 -7.71
CA GLY A 938 16.89 -0.54 -7.78
C GLY A 938 17.12 0.08 -6.39
N PHE A 939 16.30 -0.28 -5.41
CA PHE A 939 16.43 0.19 -4.03
C PHE A 939 17.84 -0.11 -3.45
N ILE A 940 18.34 -1.34 -3.61
CA ILE A 940 19.67 -1.73 -3.14
C ILE A 940 20.78 -1.01 -3.90
N PHE A 941 20.61 -0.75 -5.21
CA PHE A 941 21.57 0.02 -6.01
C PHE A 941 21.69 1.45 -5.51
N ALA A 942 20.58 2.14 -5.21
CA ALA A 942 20.60 3.48 -4.62
C ALA A 942 21.39 3.51 -3.31
N MET A 943 21.14 2.54 -2.42
CA MET A 943 21.86 2.42 -1.15
C MET A 943 23.36 2.14 -1.36
N LEU A 944 23.69 1.20 -2.27
CA LEU A 944 25.09 0.83 -2.55
C LEU A 944 25.89 2.04 -3.04
N ILE A 945 25.38 2.76 -4.04
CA ILE A 945 26.00 3.98 -4.55
C ILE A 945 26.08 5.06 -3.46
N GLY A 946 24.99 5.24 -2.70
CA GLY A 946 24.92 6.22 -1.63
C GLY A 946 25.95 5.98 -0.53
N ILE A 947 26.19 4.73 -0.12
CA ILE A 947 27.20 4.39 0.90
C ILE A 947 28.61 4.60 0.37
N VAL A 948 28.89 4.20 -0.87
CA VAL A 948 30.22 4.42 -1.49
C VAL A 948 30.54 5.92 -1.57
N VAL A 949 29.57 6.72 -2.01
CA VAL A 949 29.72 8.17 -2.14
C VAL A 949 29.73 8.85 -0.78
N GLY A 950 28.93 8.38 0.20
CA GLY A 950 28.91 8.88 1.57
C GLY A 950 30.25 8.71 2.27
N THR A 951 30.95 7.59 2.05
CA THR A 951 32.32 7.40 2.56
C THR A 951 33.28 8.40 1.94
N TYR A 952 33.15 8.67 0.62
CA TYR A 952 33.95 9.70 -0.05
C TYR A 952 33.65 11.10 0.49
N SER A 953 32.39 11.48 0.58
CA SER A 953 31.96 12.84 0.95
C SER A 953 32.33 13.20 2.40
N SER A 954 32.29 12.25 3.31
CA SER A 954 32.69 12.41 4.71
C SER A 954 34.16 12.82 4.84
N LEU A 955 35.03 12.24 4.01
CA LEU A 955 36.48 12.50 4.04
C LEU A 955 36.87 13.72 3.22
N PHE A 956 36.24 13.92 2.05
CA PHE A 956 36.68 14.88 1.05
C PHE A 956 35.82 16.12 0.87
N ILE A 957 34.63 16.15 1.54
CA ILE A 957 33.72 17.32 1.49
C ILE A 957 33.44 17.84 2.90
N ALA A 958 32.94 16.99 3.81
CA ALA A 958 32.55 17.43 5.17
C ALA A 958 33.73 18.03 5.93
N THR A 959 34.90 17.36 5.92
CA THR A 959 36.09 17.80 6.66
C THR A 959 36.76 19.06 6.09
N PRO A 960 36.94 19.25 4.76
CA PRO A 960 37.42 20.50 4.21
C PRO A 960 36.47 21.69 4.48
N ILE A 961 35.16 21.51 4.36
CA ILE A 961 34.16 22.55 4.67
C ILE A 961 34.27 22.96 6.13
N LEU A 962 34.43 22.02 7.06
CA LEU A 962 34.65 22.33 8.47
C LEU A 962 35.91 23.20 8.65
N VAL A 963 37.02 22.82 8.02
CA VAL A 963 38.32 23.58 8.12
C VAL A 963 38.19 24.97 7.53
N ASP A 964 37.44 25.14 6.43
CA ASP A 964 37.31 26.42 5.74
C ASP A 964 36.32 27.38 6.43
N THR A 965 35.39 26.86 7.24
CA THR A 965 34.36 27.66 7.89
C THR A 965 34.61 27.95 9.37
N ILE A 966 35.48 27.19 10.06
CA ILE A 966 35.72 27.35 11.50
C ILE A 966 36.62 28.55 11.78
N SER A 967 36.27 29.37 12.79
CA SER A 967 37.08 30.51 13.23
C SER A 967 38.11 30.13 14.29
N LYS A 968 39.20 30.92 14.45
CA LYS A 968 40.21 30.71 15.50
C LYS A 968 39.63 30.83 16.92
N GLU A 969 38.59 31.63 17.11
CA GLU A 969 37.87 31.78 18.39
C GLU A 969 37.04 30.55 18.72
N ASP A 970 36.41 29.97 17.69
CA ASP A 970 35.66 28.74 17.83
C ASP A 970 36.50 27.54 18.22
N ILE A 971 37.73 27.44 17.70
CA ILE A 971 38.68 26.37 18.04
C ILE A 971 38.98 26.41 19.55
N LYS A 972 39.31 27.61 20.11
CA LYS A 972 39.58 27.76 21.54
C LYS A 972 38.40 27.41 22.43
N LEU A 973 37.17 27.70 21.99
CA LEU A 973 35.95 27.36 22.72
C LEU A 973 35.73 25.85 22.77
N VAL A 974 35.96 25.11 21.67
CA VAL A 974 35.84 23.65 21.63
C VAL A 974 36.89 23.00 22.54
N GLU A 975 38.12 23.49 22.54
CA GLU A 975 39.17 23.04 23.46
C GLU A 975 38.77 23.16 24.95
N LYS A 976 38.15 24.29 25.33
CA LYS A 976 37.72 24.56 26.69
C LYS A 976 36.54 23.68 27.13
N GLN A 977 35.52 23.54 26.30
CA GLN A 977 34.31 22.78 26.60
C GLN A 977 34.58 21.30 26.85
N HIS A 978 35.57 20.72 26.16
CA HIS A 978 35.89 19.29 26.31
C HIS A 978 36.80 18.98 27.51
N GLN A 979 37.41 20.03 28.10
CA GLN A 979 38.13 19.94 29.37
C GLN A 979 37.22 19.93 30.59
N GLU A 980 36.02 20.51 30.45
CA GLU A 980 35.01 20.66 31.50
C GLU A 980 34.01 19.47 31.53
N SER A 981 33.90 18.70 30.46
CA SER A 981 33.07 17.47 30.34
C SER A 981 33.87 16.16 30.55
#